data_340c64844d376a0d19d186a922bcced9
#
_entry.id   340c64844d376a0d19d186a922bcced9
#
_cell.length_a   1.000
_cell.length_b   1.000
_cell.length_c   1.000
_cell.angle_alpha   90.00
_cell.angle_beta   90.00
_cell.angle_gamma   90.00
#
_symmetry.space_group_name_H-M   'P 1'
#
loop_
_entity.id
_entity.type
_entity.pdbx_description
1 polymer ?
#
loop_
_entity_poly.entity_id
_entity_poly.type
_entity_poly.pdbx_seq_one_letter_code
_entity_poly.pdbx_strand_id
1 'polypeptide(L)'
;MKRHSLKSKKRISSSTLAKFKAAPRASVSAKSPLAAGLLARMDAWWRAANYLSVGQTYLYDNPLLKKPLKAEHVKPRLVGHWGTTPGLNFIYVHLNRIIKERDLNLIYIIGPGHGGPGIVANTWLEGTYSEVYPNISQDEEGMQKLFKQFSFPGGIPSHVAPETPGSIHEGGELGYALSHAFGAAYDNPDLIVAAVVGDGEAETGPLATSWHSNKFLNPARDGTVLPILHLNGYKIANPCVLARITHEELEQLFRGYGYSPIFVEGHEPAKMHQLMAAALDQAMNEIQRIKTAARRNGSTERPRWPMIILRSPKGWTCPKTIDGKRAEDSWRSHQVPMGEMHEKPEHIRILEKWMKSYRPGELFDANGRFKPELAELAPKGERRMSANPHANGGLLLRDLRMPDFRKYEVKIEKPGATDAEATRMMGKFLRDVMKLNMESKNFRLFSPDENNSNRWQDAMEVTNRAWMAQRFDYDDHLAPDGRVMEMLSEHQCQGWLEGYLLTGRHGFFSCYEAFIHIIDSMFNQHAKWLKVCHEIPWRRPIASLNYLLSSHVWRQDHNGFSHQDPGFIDHVVNKKAEVVRVYLPPDANCLLSVTDHCLRSRNYINVVVAGKQPAPVWLTMDQAIKHCTAGVGIWEWASNDKGGEPDVVMACCGDVPTLETLAAVDLLRQHVPELKVRVINVVNLMKLQPSREHPHGLSDLDFDTLFTKDKPIVFAFHGYPWLIHRLTYRRTNHKNLHVRGYKEEGTTTTPFDMVVLNEMDRFHLVQDVIDRLPQLGARAAYAKQAIRDALLDHKTYIAEHGEDHPFVLSWRWGEKSAAASVKRSSTEGDNV
;
A
#
# COMPACT_ATOMS: atom_id res chain seq x y z
N MET A 1 -52.20 17.82 34.29
CA MET A 1 -52.32 19.20 34.90
C MET A 1 -51.04 19.53 35.61
N LYS A 2 -50.38 20.54 35.26
CA LYS A 2 -49.50 21.56 35.80
C LYS A 2 -48.32 21.78 34.85
N ARG A 3 -48.41 22.91 34.12
CA ARG A 3 -47.32 23.53 33.37
C ARG A 3 -46.30 24.10 34.35
N HIS A 4 -45.00 23.86 34.10
CA HIS A 4 -43.94 24.69 34.66
C HIS A 4 -43.16 25.35 33.49
N SER A 5 -43.17 26.65 33.54
CA SER A 5 -42.58 27.61 32.62
C SER A 5 -41.06 27.57 32.71
N LEU A 6 -40.40 27.45 31.59
CA LEU A 6 -38.98 27.72 31.42
C LEU A 6 -38.78 29.22 31.17
N LYS A 7 -38.21 29.91 32.15
CA LYS A 7 -37.73 31.29 31.99
C LYS A 7 -36.18 31.32 31.89
N SER A 8 -35.80 32.25 31.07
CA SER A 8 -34.47 32.89 30.94
C SER A 8 -33.43 32.21 30.10
N LYS A 9 -33.40 32.58 28.80
CA LYS A 9 -32.19 32.63 27.99
C LYS A 9 -31.25 33.71 28.51
N LYS A 10 -30.17 33.36 29.20
CA LYS A 10 -29.02 34.25 29.37
C LYS A 10 -28.26 34.35 28.04
N ARG A 11 -28.35 35.52 27.39
CA ARG A 11 -27.40 35.92 26.32
C ARG A 11 -25.99 35.89 26.90
N ILE A 12 -25.13 35.00 26.41
CA ILE A 12 -23.70 35.07 26.62
C ILE A 12 -23.20 36.25 25.80
N SER A 13 -22.70 37.25 26.49
CA SER A 13 -22.14 38.45 25.87
C SER A 13 -20.89 38.13 25.07
N SER A 14 -20.76 38.80 23.94
CA SER A 14 -19.64 38.66 22.97
C SER A 14 -18.27 39.23 23.45
N SER A 15 -17.99 39.23 24.75
CA SER A 15 -16.78 39.85 25.28
C SER A 15 -15.79 38.94 25.98
N THR A 16 -15.92 37.60 25.83
CA THR A 16 -14.95 36.67 26.39
C THR A 16 -14.16 35.93 25.30
N LEU A 17 -13.64 36.67 24.34
CA LEU A 17 -12.43 36.27 23.64
C LEU A 17 -11.28 36.58 24.60
N ALA A 18 -10.94 35.58 25.43
CA ALA A 18 -9.79 35.66 26.29
C ALA A 18 -8.55 36.07 25.48
N LYS A 19 -7.96 37.18 25.85
CA LYS A 19 -6.63 37.57 25.36
C LYS A 19 -5.67 36.48 25.79
N PHE A 20 -5.36 35.54 24.87
CA PHE A 20 -4.24 34.65 25.05
C PHE A 20 -2.97 35.48 25.13
N LYS A 21 -2.43 35.60 26.32
CA LYS A 21 -1.10 36.16 26.49
C LYS A 21 -0.11 35.26 25.75
N ALA A 22 0.51 35.81 24.73
CA ALA A 22 1.57 35.14 24.01
C ALA A 22 2.71 34.80 24.98
N ALA A 23 2.98 33.52 25.15
CA ALA A 23 4.21 33.08 25.80
C ALA A 23 5.43 33.54 24.97
N PRO A 24 6.61 33.69 25.56
CA PRO A 24 7.76 34.25 24.85
C PRO A 24 8.11 33.34 23.65
N ARG A 25 8.00 33.89 22.45
CA ARG A 25 8.33 33.28 21.17
C ARG A 25 9.76 32.76 21.21
N ALA A 26 10.00 31.52 20.83
CA ALA A 26 11.24 31.12 20.19
C ALA A 26 11.30 31.92 18.88
N SER A 27 11.85 33.13 18.95
CA SER A 27 11.85 34.06 17.85
C SER A 27 12.81 33.56 16.77
N VAL A 28 12.26 33.26 15.60
CA VAL A 28 13.06 33.32 14.37
C VAL A 28 13.80 34.65 14.40
N SER A 29 15.13 34.62 14.32
CA SER A 29 16.00 35.84 14.35
C SER A 29 15.41 36.91 13.42
N ALA A 30 15.31 38.14 13.90
CA ALA A 30 14.68 39.27 13.24
C ALA A 30 15.41 39.77 11.96
N LYS A 31 16.24 38.97 11.32
CA LYS A 31 16.84 39.27 10.03
C LYS A 31 15.81 38.89 8.93
N SER A 32 15.45 39.87 8.11
CA SER A 32 14.68 39.65 6.88
C SER A 32 15.58 38.92 5.88
N PRO A 33 15.48 37.58 5.71
CA PRO A 33 16.41 36.81 4.87
C PRO A 33 16.22 37.09 3.38
N LEU A 34 15.03 37.59 3.00
CA LEU A 34 14.71 37.91 1.61
C LEU A 34 14.94 39.43 1.35
N ALA A 35 15.82 39.73 0.40
CA ALA A 35 15.92 41.07 -0.16
C ALA A 35 14.61 41.44 -0.89
N ALA A 36 14.27 42.72 -0.95
CA ALA A 36 13.01 43.24 -1.49
C ALA A 36 12.69 42.72 -2.90
N GLY A 37 13.68 42.66 -3.78
CA GLY A 37 13.52 42.14 -5.16
C GLY A 37 13.22 40.63 -5.21
N LEU A 38 13.85 39.82 -4.35
CA LEU A 38 13.58 38.39 -4.25
C LEU A 38 12.20 38.12 -3.63
N LEU A 39 11.87 38.87 -2.56
CA LEU A 39 10.55 38.83 -1.93
C LEU A 39 9.44 39.09 -2.94
N ALA A 40 9.57 40.16 -3.75
CA ALA A 40 8.59 40.54 -4.76
C ALA A 40 8.42 39.44 -5.84
N ARG A 41 9.51 38.81 -6.29
CA ARG A 41 9.47 37.72 -7.27
C ARG A 41 8.84 36.43 -6.66
N MET A 42 9.13 36.12 -5.42
CA MET A 42 8.54 34.95 -4.74
C MET A 42 7.03 35.13 -4.53
N ASP A 43 6.61 36.36 -4.12
CA ASP A 43 5.19 36.70 -4.03
C ASP A 43 4.50 36.59 -5.41
N ALA A 44 5.16 37.07 -6.47
CA ALA A 44 4.64 36.93 -7.84
C ALA A 44 4.49 35.48 -8.29
N TRP A 45 5.48 34.61 -8.01
CA TRP A 45 5.35 33.17 -8.26
C TRP A 45 4.14 32.57 -7.53
N TRP A 46 4.02 32.84 -6.24
CA TRP A 46 2.89 32.38 -5.43
C TRP A 46 1.54 32.84 -5.97
N ARG A 47 1.45 34.13 -6.38
CA ARG A 47 0.25 34.68 -7.05
C ARG A 47 -0.03 33.97 -8.38
N ALA A 48 1.02 33.66 -9.16
CA ALA A 48 0.88 32.94 -10.42
C ALA A 48 0.35 31.51 -10.21
N ALA A 49 0.93 30.78 -9.25
CA ALA A 49 0.46 29.44 -8.89
C ALA A 49 -1.00 29.46 -8.40
N ASN A 50 -1.36 30.44 -7.57
CA ASN A 50 -2.74 30.62 -7.11
C ASN A 50 -3.70 30.97 -8.25
N TYR A 51 -3.29 31.87 -9.16
CA TYR A 51 -4.07 32.20 -10.36
C TYR A 51 -4.38 30.99 -11.22
N LEU A 52 -3.34 30.21 -11.53
CA LEU A 52 -3.47 28.99 -12.30
C LEU A 52 -4.33 27.93 -11.58
N SER A 53 -4.23 27.85 -10.25
CA SER A 53 -5.04 26.92 -9.45
C SER A 53 -6.52 27.27 -9.45
N VAL A 54 -6.86 28.57 -9.36
CA VAL A 54 -8.24 29.05 -9.49
C VAL A 54 -8.75 28.80 -10.91
N GLY A 55 -7.94 29.11 -11.93
CA GLY A 55 -8.28 28.86 -13.32
C GLY A 55 -8.60 27.39 -13.60
N GLN A 56 -7.77 26.47 -13.11
CA GLN A 56 -8.00 25.02 -13.21
C GLN A 56 -9.33 24.60 -12.58
N THR A 57 -9.71 25.22 -11.48
CA THR A 57 -10.95 24.87 -10.77
C THR A 57 -12.19 25.39 -11.50
N TYR A 58 -12.12 26.59 -12.05
CA TYR A 58 -13.31 27.32 -12.55
C TYR A 58 -13.41 27.42 -14.06
N LEU A 59 -12.30 27.67 -14.76
CA LEU A 59 -12.33 28.09 -16.15
C LEU A 59 -11.99 26.97 -17.14
N TYR A 60 -12.57 27.05 -18.32
CA TYR A 60 -12.11 26.32 -19.50
C TYR A 60 -11.86 27.23 -20.71
N ASP A 61 -12.18 28.52 -20.60
CA ASP A 61 -11.87 29.53 -21.62
C ASP A 61 -11.49 30.86 -20.97
N ASN A 62 -10.97 31.81 -21.79
CA ASN A 62 -10.53 33.15 -21.37
C ASN A 62 -9.48 33.14 -20.25
N PRO A 63 -8.40 32.36 -20.38
CA PRO A 63 -7.45 32.09 -19.31
C PRO A 63 -6.69 33.32 -18.79
N LEU A 64 -6.59 34.39 -19.59
CA LEU A 64 -5.91 35.64 -19.24
C LEU A 64 -6.88 36.79 -18.87
N LEU A 65 -8.19 36.53 -18.81
CA LEU A 65 -9.24 37.52 -18.56
C LEU A 65 -9.17 38.73 -19.54
N LYS A 66 -8.80 38.48 -20.80
CA LYS A 66 -8.75 39.51 -21.85
C LYS A 66 -10.09 40.10 -22.18
N LYS A 67 -11.18 39.36 -21.92
CA LYS A 67 -12.57 39.77 -22.00
C LYS A 67 -13.20 39.71 -20.62
N PRO A 68 -14.25 40.47 -20.32
CA PRO A 68 -15.04 40.29 -19.10
C PRO A 68 -15.46 38.83 -18.95
N LEU A 69 -15.40 38.30 -17.72
CA LEU A 69 -15.77 36.95 -17.47
C LEU A 69 -17.27 36.75 -17.62
N LYS A 70 -17.67 35.67 -18.31
CA LYS A 70 -19.04 35.26 -18.51
C LYS A 70 -19.25 33.81 -18.10
N ALA A 71 -20.51 33.40 -17.91
CA ALA A 71 -20.87 32.03 -17.56
C ALA A 71 -20.33 30.99 -18.58
N GLU A 72 -20.28 31.34 -19.87
CA GLU A 72 -19.77 30.52 -20.94
C GLU A 72 -18.25 30.21 -20.86
N HIS A 73 -17.49 30.96 -20.07
CA HIS A 73 -16.09 30.73 -19.82
C HIS A 73 -15.83 29.78 -18.63
N VAL A 74 -16.87 29.52 -17.83
CA VAL A 74 -16.81 28.73 -16.61
C VAL A 74 -17.23 27.29 -16.89
N LYS A 75 -16.56 26.33 -16.28
CA LYS A 75 -16.92 24.91 -16.39
C LYS A 75 -18.37 24.68 -15.92
N PRO A 76 -19.11 23.79 -16.59
CA PRO A 76 -20.49 23.47 -16.16
C PRO A 76 -20.49 22.67 -14.85
N ARG A 77 -19.39 21.94 -14.55
CA ARG A 77 -19.20 21.21 -13.30
C ARG A 77 -17.90 21.68 -12.66
N LEU A 78 -18.00 22.25 -11.47
CA LEU A 78 -16.88 22.75 -10.70
C LEU A 78 -16.41 21.69 -9.72
N VAL A 79 -15.15 21.26 -9.84
CA VAL A 79 -14.53 20.30 -8.94
C VAL A 79 -13.10 20.74 -8.64
N GLY A 80 -12.77 20.78 -7.35
CA GLY A 80 -11.45 21.17 -6.87
C GLY A 80 -11.51 21.54 -5.38
N HIS A 81 -10.35 21.70 -4.78
CA HIS A 81 -10.24 22.04 -3.36
C HIS A 81 -9.31 23.23 -3.20
N TRP A 82 -9.89 24.37 -2.88
CA TRP A 82 -9.12 25.59 -2.70
C TRP A 82 -8.45 25.67 -1.33
N GLY A 83 -9.09 25.14 -0.29
CA GLY A 83 -8.76 25.37 1.12
C GLY A 83 -7.30 25.22 1.51
N THR A 84 -6.62 24.19 1.00
CA THR A 84 -5.21 23.90 1.27
C THR A 84 -4.27 24.43 0.18
N THR A 85 -4.77 24.61 -1.04
CA THR A 85 -3.99 24.92 -2.24
C THR A 85 -3.06 26.14 -2.08
N PRO A 86 -3.49 27.28 -1.53
CA PRO A 86 -2.60 28.44 -1.40
C PRO A 86 -1.40 28.21 -0.48
N GLY A 87 -1.57 27.43 0.60
CA GLY A 87 -0.49 27.04 1.48
C GLY A 87 0.50 26.08 0.80
N LEU A 88 0.00 25.14 -0.01
CA LEU A 88 0.86 24.26 -0.82
C LEU A 88 1.69 25.03 -1.84
N ASN A 89 1.09 25.98 -2.54
CA ASN A 89 1.77 26.88 -3.48
C ASN A 89 2.83 27.75 -2.78
N PHE A 90 2.50 28.20 -1.57
CA PHE A 90 3.40 28.99 -0.75
C PHE A 90 4.65 28.18 -0.33
N ILE A 91 4.46 26.96 0.13
CA ILE A 91 5.55 26.04 0.48
C ILE A 91 6.42 25.78 -0.75
N TYR A 92 5.80 25.51 -1.91
CA TYR A 92 6.50 25.15 -3.15
C TYR A 92 7.53 26.21 -3.59
N VAL A 93 7.14 27.46 -3.66
CA VAL A 93 8.05 28.55 -4.07
C VAL A 93 9.22 28.74 -3.09
N HIS A 94 9.00 28.51 -1.80
CA HIS A 94 10.06 28.55 -0.80
C HIS A 94 11.03 27.38 -0.92
N LEU A 95 10.52 26.18 -1.28
CA LEU A 95 11.37 25.03 -1.59
C LEU A 95 12.20 25.29 -2.85
N ASN A 96 11.63 25.88 -3.90
CA ASN A 96 12.38 26.27 -5.10
C ASN A 96 13.54 27.21 -4.75
N ARG A 97 13.29 28.22 -3.90
CA ARG A 97 14.35 29.13 -3.43
C ARG A 97 15.49 28.34 -2.77
N ILE A 98 15.19 27.55 -1.77
CA ILE A 98 16.25 26.89 -0.98
C ILE A 98 16.98 25.81 -1.77
N ILE A 99 16.30 25.10 -2.69
CA ILE A 99 16.94 24.16 -3.64
C ILE A 99 17.98 24.90 -4.47
N LYS A 100 17.60 26.05 -5.03
CA LYS A 100 18.46 26.83 -5.92
C LYS A 100 19.65 27.46 -5.20
N GLU A 101 19.45 27.96 -3.97
CA GLU A 101 20.49 28.59 -3.17
C GLU A 101 21.55 27.59 -2.65
N ARG A 102 21.14 26.32 -2.42
CA ARG A 102 21.98 25.30 -1.78
C ARG A 102 22.24 24.07 -2.64
N ASP A 103 21.82 24.08 -3.90
CA ASP A 103 21.91 22.96 -4.84
C ASP A 103 21.36 21.65 -4.25
N LEU A 104 20.17 21.68 -3.65
CA LEU A 104 19.60 20.54 -2.95
C LEU A 104 18.98 19.54 -3.92
N ASN A 105 19.06 18.25 -3.58
CA ASN A 105 18.27 17.17 -4.18
C ASN A 105 17.01 16.97 -3.32
N LEU A 106 15.87 17.44 -3.82
CA LEU A 106 14.64 17.48 -3.03
C LEU A 106 13.43 17.04 -3.85
N ILE A 107 12.53 16.26 -3.22
CA ILE A 107 11.19 15.96 -3.73
C ILE A 107 10.12 16.50 -2.79
N TYR A 108 8.92 16.70 -3.34
CA TYR A 108 7.78 17.29 -2.65
C TYR A 108 6.63 16.30 -2.56
N ILE A 109 6.24 15.91 -1.34
CA ILE A 109 5.10 15.03 -1.07
C ILE A 109 3.98 15.85 -0.47
N ILE A 110 2.79 15.74 -1.05
CA ILE A 110 1.59 16.45 -0.64
C ILE A 110 0.63 15.46 0.02
N GLY A 111 0.56 15.48 1.35
CA GLY A 111 -0.39 14.67 2.11
C GLY A 111 -1.86 15.07 1.84
N PRO A 112 -2.23 16.36 1.93
CA PRO A 112 -3.56 16.78 1.51
C PRO A 112 -3.67 16.80 -0.02
N GLY A 113 -3.67 15.62 -0.66
CA GLY A 113 -3.65 15.45 -2.12
C GLY A 113 -4.80 16.10 -2.87
N HIS A 114 -5.90 16.41 -2.17
CA HIS A 114 -6.97 17.22 -2.73
C HIS A 114 -6.54 18.66 -3.13
N GLY A 115 -5.36 19.12 -2.69
CA GLY A 115 -4.72 20.34 -3.20
C GLY A 115 -4.04 20.16 -4.57
N GLY A 116 -4.47 19.18 -5.37
CA GLY A 116 -3.93 18.87 -6.71
C GLY A 116 -3.75 20.05 -7.66
N PRO A 117 -4.67 21.07 -7.72
CA PRO A 117 -4.46 22.22 -8.58
C PRO A 117 -3.13 22.94 -8.33
N GLY A 118 -2.64 22.92 -7.09
CA GLY A 118 -1.39 23.58 -6.71
C GLY A 118 -0.16 22.90 -7.32
N ILE A 119 -0.06 21.56 -7.28
CA ILE A 119 1.09 20.89 -7.88
C ILE A 119 1.07 20.99 -9.40
N VAL A 120 -0.09 20.86 -10.03
CA VAL A 120 -0.24 21.03 -11.49
C VAL A 120 0.19 22.45 -11.91
N ALA A 121 -0.24 23.49 -11.17
CA ALA A 121 0.18 24.88 -11.43
C ALA A 121 1.69 25.06 -11.33
N ASN A 122 2.30 24.58 -10.24
CA ASN A 122 3.74 24.75 -10.01
C ASN A 122 4.59 23.96 -11.02
N THR A 123 4.19 22.73 -11.38
CA THR A 123 4.93 21.92 -12.38
C THR A 123 4.84 22.51 -13.79
N TRP A 124 3.72 23.19 -14.10
CA TRP A 124 3.60 23.96 -15.33
C TRP A 124 4.49 25.21 -15.29
N LEU A 125 4.51 25.96 -14.20
CA LEU A 125 5.40 27.13 -14.04
C LEU A 125 6.89 26.75 -14.14
N GLU A 126 7.27 25.57 -13.63
CA GLU A 126 8.64 25.04 -13.77
C GLU A 126 8.99 24.56 -15.19
N GLY A 127 8.00 24.37 -16.05
CA GLY A 127 8.18 23.87 -17.41
C GLY A 127 8.08 22.35 -17.56
N THR A 128 8.25 21.56 -16.51
CA THR A 128 8.25 20.09 -16.57
C THR A 128 6.93 19.54 -17.09
N TYR A 129 5.81 20.16 -16.75
CA TYR A 129 4.50 19.73 -17.24
C TYR A 129 4.42 19.77 -18.77
N SER A 130 4.91 20.86 -19.38
CA SER A 130 4.95 21.03 -20.84
C SER A 130 6.03 20.18 -21.51
N GLU A 131 7.10 19.81 -20.80
CA GLU A 131 8.11 18.87 -21.31
C GLU A 131 7.52 17.45 -21.48
N VAL A 132 6.70 16.99 -20.53
CA VAL A 132 6.08 15.65 -20.62
C VAL A 132 4.76 15.64 -21.40
N TYR A 133 4.09 16.80 -21.52
CA TYR A 133 2.87 17.02 -22.29
C TYR A 133 3.03 18.23 -23.24
N PRO A 134 3.72 18.08 -24.37
CA PRO A 134 4.03 19.21 -25.26
C PRO A 134 2.81 19.96 -25.82
N ASN A 135 1.64 19.30 -25.85
CA ASN A 135 0.38 19.92 -26.25
C ASN A 135 -0.20 20.90 -25.21
N ILE A 136 0.37 20.92 -24.00
CA ILE A 136 0.05 21.89 -22.93
C ILE A 136 1.24 22.83 -22.76
N SER A 137 1.42 23.68 -23.75
CA SER A 137 2.54 24.61 -23.84
C SER A 137 2.50 25.70 -22.77
N GLN A 138 3.64 26.37 -22.52
CA GLN A 138 3.71 27.52 -21.60
C GLN A 138 3.34 28.83 -22.31
N ASP A 139 2.10 28.92 -22.79
CA ASP A 139 1.46 30.06 -23.43
C ASP A 139 -0.04 30.08 -23.16
N GLU A 140 -0.78 31.03 -23.78
CA GLU A 140 -2.23 31.17 -23.57
C GLU A 140 -3.01 29.92 -23.98
N GLU A 141 -2.66 29.30 -25.11
CA GLU A 141 -3.31 28.07 -25.57
C GLU A 141 -3.07 26.91 -24.63
N GLY A 142 -1.81 26.72 -24.19
CA GLY A 142 -1.47 25.71 -23.21
C GLY A 142 -2.10 25.96 -21.85
N MET A 143 -2.19 27.22 -21.40
CA MET A 143 -2.88 27.60 -20.16
C MET A 143 -4.38 27.29 -20.24
N GLN A 144 -5.02 27.54 -21.38
CA GLN A 144 -6.43 27.19 -21.61
C GLN A 144 -6.64 25.67 -21.53
N LYS A 145 -5.76 24.88 -22.14
CA LYS A 145 -5.80 23.41 -22.08
C LYS A 145 -5.54 22.91 -20.65
N LEU A 146 -4.59 23.52 -19.92
CA LEU A 146 -4.29 23.22 -18.52
C LEU A 146 -5.53 23.44 -17.63
N PHE A 147 -6.25 24.56 -17.82
CA PHE A 147 -7.47 24.85 -17.08
C PHE A 147 -8.56 23.83 -17.43
N LYS A 148 -8.79 23.62 -18.74
CA LYS A 148 -9.86 22.74 -19.23
C LYS A 148 -9.71 21.31 -18.72
N GLN A 149 -8.51 20.71 -18.81
CA GLN A 149 -8.30 19.29 -18.48
C GLN A 149 -8.54 18.93 -17.01
N PHE A 150 -8.37 19.88 -16.09
CA PHE A 150 -8.47 19.62 -14.66
C PHE A 150 -9.90 19.26 -14.26
N SER A 151 -10.11 18.06 -13.71
CA SER A 151 -11.42 17.49 -13.35
C SER A 151 -12.46 17.57 -14.48
N PHE A 152 -12.02 17.37 -15.71
CA PHE A 152 -12.87 17.40 -16.90
C PHE A 152 -12.83 16.03 -17.60
N PRO A 153 -13.90 15.60 -18.29
CA PRO A 153 -13.89 14.31 -19.01
C PRO A 153 -12.70 14.19 -19.98
N GLY A 154 -11.94 13.09 -19.85
CA GLY A 154 -10.71 12.85 -20.62
C GLY A 154 -9.46 13.62 -20.14
N GLY A 155 -9.57 14.37 -19.06
CA GLY A 155 -8.47 15.10 -18.45
C GLY A 155 -7.88 14.40 -17.21
N ILE A 156 -7.33 15.18 -16.29
CA ILE A 156 -6.69 14.72 -15.07
C ILE A 156 -7.61 14.85 -13.84
N PRO A 157 -7.43 14.02 -12.79
CA PRO A 157 -8.25 14.11 -11.58
C PRO A 157 -7.94 15.35 -10.75
N SER A 158 -8.84 15.67 -9.80
CA SER A 158 -8.70 16.82 -8.89
C SER A 158 -7.65 16.65 -7.79
N HIS A 159 -7.21 15.44 -7.54
CA HIS A 159 -6.20 15.10 -6.57
C HIS A 159 -4.83 14.95 -7.25
N VAL A 160 -3.78 14.93 -6.43
CA VAL A 160 -2.45 14.56 -6.92
C VAL A 160 -2.52 13.16 -7.54
N ALA A 161 -1.97 12.99 -8.74
CA ALA A 161 -2.10 11.76 -9.49
C ALA A 161 -0.83 11.46 -10.30
N PRO A 162 -0.66 10.21 -10.77
CA PRO A 162 0.52 9.81 -11.54
C PRO A 162 0.74 10.65 -12.81
N GLU A 163 -0.32 11.21 -13.38
CA GLU A 163 -0.27 12.09 -14.56
C GLU A 163 0.49 13.39 -14.29
N THR A 164 0.55 13.84 -13.02
CA THR A 164 1.27 15.06 -12.65
C THR A 164 2.69 14.70 -12.19
N PRO A 165 3.74 15.21 -12.85
CA PRO A 165 5.11 14.95 -12.42
C PRO A 165 5.42 15.61 -11.06
N GLY A 166 6.32 14.99 -10.28
CA GLY A 166 6.87 15.60 -9.06
C GLY A 166 6.40 15.02 -7.73
N SER A 167 5.34 14.22 -7.68
CA SER A 167 4.94 13.50 -6.47
C SER A 167 4.91 12.00 -6.68
N ILE A 168 5.17 11.27 -5.61
CA ILE A 168 5.02 9.80 -5.52
C ILE A 168 3.81 9.41 -4.65
N HIS A 169 3.00 10.36 -4.23
CA HIS A 169 1.89 10.15 -3.30
C HIS A 169 0.62 10.83 -3.81
N GLU A 170 -0.49 10.09 -3.81
CA GLU A 170 -1.78 10.59 -4.31
C GLU A 170 -2.50 11.45 -3.26
N GLY A 171 -2.56 11.00 -2.02
CA GLY A 171 -3.12 11.75 -0.88
C GLY A 171 -4.62 12.02 -0.96
N GLY A 172 -5.37 11.24 -1.69
CA GLY A 172 -6.84 11.26 -1.65
C GLY A 172 -7.35 10.57 -0.41
N GLU A 173 -6.79 9.43 -0.07
CA GLU A 173 -6.90 8.84 1.25
C GLU A 173 -5.80 9.39 2.14
N LEU A 174 -6.19 10.00 3.25
CA LEU A 174 -5.27 10.71 4.14
C LEU A 174 -4.58 9.76 5.13
N GLY A 175 -3.32 10.07 5.48
CA GLY A 175 -2.60 9.40 6.55
C GLY A 175 -1.27 8.75 6.16
N TYR A 176 -0.92 8.70 4.88
CA TYR A 176 0.24 7.93 4.39
C TYR A 176 1.40 8.79 3.90
N ALA A 177 1.22 10.11 3.78
CA ALA A 177 2.22 11.02 3.25
C ALA A 177 3.57 10.91 3.97
N LEU A 178 3.52 10.87 5.30
CA LEU A 178 4.74 10.87 6.10
C LEU A 178 5.46 9.50 6.05
N SER A 179 4.74 8.39 6.06
CA SER A 179 5.34 7.06 5.90
C SER A 179 5.98 6.88 4.52
N HIS A 180 5.32 7.33 3.44
CA HIS A 180 5.90 7.39 2.09
C HIS A 180 7.17 8.24 2.05
N ALA A 181 7.17 9.39 2.73
CA ALA A 181 8.34 10.27 2.78
C ALA A 181 9.54 9.58 3.44
N PHE A 182 9.33 8.86 4.54
CA PHE A 182 10.40 8.11 5.18
C PHE A 182 10.88 6.95 4.32
N GLY A 183 9.95 6.20 3.69
CA GLY A 183 10.29 5.17 2.71
C GLY A 183 11.17 5.71 1.58
N ALA A 184 10.81 6.86 1.02
CA ALA A 184 11.58 7.54 -0.02
C ALA A 184 12.98 7.99 0.44
N ALA A 185 13.12 8.33 1.72
CA ALA A 185 14.39 8.77 2.28
C ALA A 185 15.37 7.62 2.54
N TYR A 186 14.88 6.40 2.79
CA TYR A 186 15.77 5.26 3.06
C TYR A 186 16.70 4.96 1.88
N ASP A 187 17.98 4.79 2.18
CA ASP A 187 19.06 4.51 1.22
C ASP A 187 19.22 5.55 0.09
N ASN A 188 18.67 6.74 0.26
CA ASN A 188 18.83 7.90 -0.62
C ASN A 188 19.55 9.04 0.12
N PRO A 189 20.87 8.91 0.43
CA PRO A 189 21.57 9.75 1.41
C PRO A 189 21.52 11.25 1.13
N ASP A 190 21.42 11.65 -0.13
CA ASP A 190 21.45 13.08 -0.51
C ASP A 190 20.05 13.63 -0.78
N LEU A 191 19.02 12.78 -0.70
CA LEU A 191 17.64 13.19 -0.90
C LEU A 191 17.08 13.88 0.36
N ILE A 192 16.41 14.99 0.15
CA ILE A 192 15.53 15.63 1.15
C ILE A 192 14.10 15.44 0.66
N VAL A 193 13.25 14.92 1.52
CA VAL A 193 11.81 14.74 1.24
C VAL A 193 11.04 15.77 2.06
N ALA A 194 10.55 16.82 1.41
CA ALA A 194 9.63 17.76 2.03
C ALA A 194 8.22 17.17 2.01
N ALA A 195 7.72 16.77 3.16
CA ALA A 195 6.42 16.12 3.33
C ALA A 195 5.42 17.08 3.97
N VAL A 196 4.45 17.54 3.20
CA VAL A 196 3.35 18.34 3.76
C VAL A 196 2.32 17.41 4.37
N VAL A 197 2.05 17.63 5.64
CA VAL A 197 1.00 16.94 6.40
C VAL A 197 -0.15 17.93 6.59
N GLY A 198 -1.35 17.58 6.16
CA GLY A 198 -2.56 18.36 6.46
C GLY A 198 -2.95 18.21 7.93
N ASP A 199 -3.53 19.26 8.51
CA ASP A 199 -3.99 19.22 9.90
C ASP A 199 -5.11 18.22 10.15
N GLY A 200 -6.01 18.02 9.17
CA GLY A 200 -6.99 16.94 9.21
C GLY A 200 -6.37 15.56 9.02
N GLU A 201 -5.36 15.45 8.16
CA GLU A 201 -4.59 14.21 7.97
C GLU A 201 -3.86 13.79 9.25
N ALA A 202 -3.37 14.76 10.04
CA ALA A 202 -2.69 14.51 11.30
C ALA A 202 -3.57 13.85 12.38
N GLU A 203 -4.89 13.82 12.18
CA GLU A 203 -5.85 13.13 13.06
C GLU A 203 -5.99 11.64 12.73
N THR A 204 -5.48 11.17 11.59
CA THR A 204 -5.59 9.76 11.20
C THR A 204 -4.64 8.88 12.00
N GLY A 205 -5.07 7.64 12.31
CA GLY A 205 -4.25 6.66 13.01
C GLY A 205 -2.91 6.37 12.30
N PRO A 206 -2.90 6.12 10.99
CA PRO A 206 -1.66 5.87 10.25
C PRO A 206 -0.65 7.02 10.35
N LEU A 207 -1.11 8.27 10.25
CA LEU A 207 -0.20 9.41 10.37
C LEU A 207 0.31 9.61 11.79
N ALA A 208 -0.54 9.44 12.80
CA ALA A 208 -0.14 9.55 14.21
C ALA A 208 1.02 8.57 14.53
N THR A 209 0.99 7.37 13.96
CA THR A 209 2.08 6.40 14.08
C THR A 209 3.32 6.81 13.29
N SER A 210 3.13 7.44 12.13
CA SER A 210 4.22 7.80 11.21
C SER A 210 5.23 8.78 11.81
N TRP A 211 4.85 9.61 12.80
CA TRP A 211 5.77 10.49 13.51
C TRP A 211 6.92 9.74 14.20
N HIS A 212 6.75 8.44 14.48
CA HIS A 212 7.80 7.60 15.06
C HIS A 212 8.89 7.17 14.07
N SER A 213 8.69 7.33 12.77
CA SER A 213 9.63 6.90 11.72
C SER A 213 11.01 7.51 11.83
N ASN A 214 11.15 8.67 12.48
CA ASN A 214 12.44 9.30 12.74
C ASN A 214 13.38 8.47 13.65
N LYS A 215 12.86 7.41 14.32
CA LYS A 215 13.64 6.47 15.13
C LYS A 215 14.26 5.36 14.27
N PHE A 216 13.96 5.32 12.99
CA PHE A 216 14.45 4.34 12.01
C PHE A 216 15.33 4.98 10.92
N LEU A 217 15.44 6.30 10.90
CA LEU A 217 16.18 7.06 9.89
C LEU A 217 17.62 7.30 10.32
N ASN A 218 18.57 6.70 9.62
CA ASN A 218 20.00 6.85 9.90
C ASN A 218 20.58 8.06 9.17
N PRO A 219 21.00 9.15 9.87
CA PRO A 219 21.48 10.37 9.24
C PRO A 219 22.79 10.19 8.44
N ALA A 220 23.53 9.12 8.69
CA ALA A 220 24.75 8.84 7.96
C ALA A 220 24.47 8.24 6.57
N ARG A 221 23.41 7.47 6.43
CA ARG A 221 23.17 6.59 5.26
C ARG A 221 21.87 6.86 4.51
N ASP A 222 20.88 7.38 5.21
CA ASP A 222 19.59 7.70 4.64
C ASP A 222 19.51 9.17 4.23
N GLY A 223 18.46 9.50 3.50
CA GLY A 223 18.07 10.88 3.21
C GLY A 223 17.59 11.63 4.44
N THR A 224 16.75 12.60 4.22
CA THR A 224 16.13 13.38 5.31
C THR A 224 14.67 13.61 4.97
N VAL A 225 13.80 13.50 5.96
CA VAL A 225 12.41 13.95 5.84
C VAL A 225 12.29 15.29 6.58
N LEU A 226 11.76 16.29 5.90
CA LEU A 226 11.33 17.56 6.49
C LEU A 226 9.79 17.59 6.52
N PRO A 227 9.18 17.26 7.66
CA PRO A 227 7.74 17.40 7.79
C PRO A 227 7.35 18.88 7.85
N ILE A 228 6.29 19.24 7.12
CA ILE A 228 5.67 20.56 7.15
C ILE A 228 4.20 20.38 7.51
N LEU A 229 3.82 20.61 8.75
CA LEU A 229 2.41 20.58 9.16
C LEU A 229 1.72 21.85 8.67
N HIS A 230 0.83 21.72 7.71
CA HIS A 230 0.00 22.81 7.21
C HIS A 230 -1.27 22.91 8.07
N LEU A 231 -1.22 23.78 9.05
CA LEU A 231 -2.26 23.98 10.06
C LEU A 231 -3.19 25.13 9.62
N ASN A 232 -4.17 24.82 8.80
CA ASN A 232 -5.14 25.79 8.28
C ASN A 232 -6.45 25.87 9.12
N GLY A 233 -6.63 24.96 10.06
CA GLY A 233 -7.65 25.06 11.11
C GLY A 233 -8.93 24.31 10.88
N TYR A 234 -9.20 23.81 9.67
CA TYR A 234 -10.50 23.18 9.35
C TYR A 234 -10.34 21.96 8.43
N LYS A 235 -11.20 20.98 8.64
CA LYS A 235 -11.48 19.86 7.73
C LYS A 235 -12.57 20.24 6.72
N ILE A 236 -13.35 19.29 6.24
CA ILE A 236 -14.45 19.53 5.28
C ILE A 236 -15.52 20.44 5.89
N ALA A 237 -15.90 20.23 7.16
CA ALA A 237 -16.95 20.97 7.84
C ALA A 237 -16.59 21.37 9.28
N ASN A 238 -15.62 20.69 9.90
CA ASN A 238 -15.28 20.84 11.31
C ASN A 238 -13.86 21.40 11.50
N PRO A 239 -13.57 22.01 12.65
CA PRO A 239 -12.22 22.38 13.01
C PRO A 239 -11.35 21.12 13.22
N CYS A 240 -10.03 21.26 12.98
CA CYS A 240 -9.04 20.26 13.28
C CYS A 240 -8.63 20.30 14.75
N VAL A 241 -8.35 19.14 15.36
CA VAL A 241 -7.95 19.04 16.78
C VAL A 241 -6.69 19.84 17.05
N LEU A 242 -5.63 19.68 16.24
CA LEU A 242 -4.35 20.38 16.43
C LEU A 242 -4.47 21.89 16.27
N ALA A 243 -5.52 22.39 15.62
CA ALA A 243 -5.78 23.84 15.51
C ALA A 243 -6.47 24.43 16.76
N ARG A 244 -6.95 23.59 17.67
CA ARG A 244 -7.72 23.98 18.86
C ARG A 244 -7.02 23.70 20.18
N ILE A 245 -5.82 23.12 20.14
CA ILE A 245 -4.93 23.03 21.29
C ILE A 245 -4.05 24.27 21.37
N THR A 246 -3.44 24.50 22.54
CA THR A 246 -2.56 25.65 22.74
C THR A 246 -1.27 25.50 21.94
N HIS A 247 -0.56 26.61 21.72
CA HIS A 247 0.76 26.58 21.08
C HIS A 247 1.75 25.72 21.86
N GLU A 248 1.70 25.82 23.20
CA GLU A 248 2.58 25.05 24.09
C GLU A 248 2.31 23.54 24.00
N GLU A 249 1.05 23.12 24.03
CA GLU A 249 0.68 21.70 23.85
C GLU A 249 1.16 21.16 22.50
N LEU A 250 0.98 21.95 21.42
CA LEU A 250 1.39 21.56 20.08
C LEU A 250 2.93 21.43 20.00
N GLU A 251 3.67 22.35 20.61
CA GLU A 251 5.13 22.27 20.69
C GLU A 251 5.59 21.04 21.47
N GLN A 252 5.00 20.80 22.63
CA GLN A 252 5.33 19.65 23.48
C GLN A 252 5.04 18.33 22.78
N LEU A 253 3.92 18.22 22.06
CA LEU A 253 3.54 17.04 21.28
C LEU A 253 4.65 16.65 20.29
N PHE A 254 5.09 17.59 19.46
CA PHE A 254 6.11 17.29 18.45
C PHE A 254 7.51 17.12 19.04
N ARG A 255 7.82 17.82 20.12
CA ARG A 255 9.05 17.56 20.88
C ARG A 255 9.06 16.14 21.48
N GLY A 256 7.92 15.64 21.97
CA GLY A 256 7.73 14.26 22.44
C GLY A 256 7.96 13.24 21.32
N TYR A 257 7.50 13.52 20.12
CA TYR A 257 7.79 12.69 18.95
C TYR A 257 9.27 12.74 18.50
N GLY A 258 10.08 13.66 19.03
CA GLY A 258 11.52 13.76 18.72
C GLY A 258 11.82 14.72 17.58
N TYR A 259 10.97 15.72 17.37
CA TYR A 259 11.19 16.82 16.44
C TYR A 259 11.55 18.13 17.15
N SER A 260 12.09 19.07 16.38
CA SER A 260 12.29 20.47 16.76
C SER A 260 11.37 21.34 15.92
N PRO A 261 10.15 21.66 16.40
CA PRO A 261 9.18 22.42 15.63
C PRO A 261 9.59 23.88 15.48
N ILE A 262 9.44 24.41 14.26
CA ILE A 262 9.67 25.81 13.89
C ILE A 262 8.34 26.38 13.42
N PHE A 263 7.84 27.42 14.08
CA PHE A 263 6.53 27.98 13.80
C PHE A 263 6.61 29.11 12.78
N VAL A 264 5.74 29.09 11.78
CA VAL A 264 5.49 30.12 10.77
C VAL A 264 4.00 30.42 10.82
N GLU A 265 3.62 31.57 11.39
CA GLU A 265 2.21 31.86 11.71
C GLU A 265 1.81 33.27 11.26
N GLY A 266 0.66 33.36 10.59
CA GLY A 266 0.09 34.63 10.16
C GLY A 266 -0.72 34.55 8.87
N HIS A 267 -0.97 35.72 8.27
CA HIS A 267 -1.76 35.87 7.05
C HIS A 267 -1.24 36.95 6.09
N GLU A 268 -0.34 37.85 6.57
CA GLU A 268 0.25 38.91 5.77
C GLU A 268 1.34 38.35 4.84
N PRO A 269 1.15 38.34 3.49
CA PRO A 269 2.05 37.65 2.58
C PRO A 269 3.52 38.01 2.75
N ALA A 270 3.86 39.29 2.72
CA ALA A 270 5.26 39.75 2.83
C ALA A 270 5.95 39.29 4.13
N LYS A 271 5.24 39.34 5.25
CA LYS A 271 5.72 38.86 6.54
C LYS A 271 5.86 37.34 6.55
N MET A 272 4.88 36.63 6.02
CA MET A 272 4.89 35.17 5.95
C MET A 272 6.05 34.66 5.08
N HIS A 273 6.33 35.29 3.94
CA HIS A 273 7.49 34.96 3.13
C HIS A 273 8.82 35.12 3.90
N GLN A 274 8.98 36.19 4.67
CA GLN A 274 10.19 36.39 5.51
C GLN A 274 10.30 35.28 6.58
N LEU A 275 9.20 34.98 7.28
CA LEU A 275 9.17 33.97 8.33
C LEU A 275 9.47 32.57 7.76
N MET A 276 8.85 32.20 6.64
CA MET A 276 9.05 30.89 6.02
C MET A 276 10.48 30.73 5.47
N ALA A 277 11.03 31.76 4.88
CA ALA A 277 12.41 31.74 4.42
C ALA A 277 13.37 31.52 5.59
N ALA A 278 13.20 32.24 6.68
CA ALA A 278 14.02 32.09 7.89
C ALA A 278 13.85 30.68 8.51
N ALA A 279 12.64 30.16 8.55
CA ALA A 279 12.35 28.81 9.07
C ALA A 279 13.03 27.72 8.23
N LEU A 280 12.96 27.83 6.90
CA LEU A 280 13.64 26.87 6.00
C LEU A 280 15.16 26.97 6.11
N ASP A 281 15.72 28.17 6.19
CA ASP A 281 17.16 28.36 6.40
C ASP A 281 17.64 27.73 7.71
N GLN A 282 16.88 27.92 8.80
CA GLN A 282 17.12 27.25 10.08
C GLN A 282 17.02 25.73 9.97
N ALA A 283 15.97 25.22 9.34
CA ALA A 283 15.76 23.77 9.17
C ALA A 283 16.90 23.14 8.36
N MET A 284 17.31 23.77 7.24
CA MET A 284 18.40 23.27 6.40
C MET A 284 19.75 23.31 7.11
N ASN A 285 20.01 24.34 7.91
CA ASN A 285 21.23 24.43 8.73
C ASN A 285 21.28 23.30 9.75
N GLU A 286 20.16 23.00 10.40
CA GLU A 286 20.07 21.91 11.38
C GLU A 286 20.22 20.54 10.71
N ILE A 287 19.59 20.31 9.57
CA ILE A 287 19.75 19.07 8.75
C ILE A 287 21.23 18.90 8.39
N GLN A 288 21.88 19.95 7.90
CA GLN A 288 23.29 19.91 7.54
C GLN A 288 24.19 19.60 8.76
N ARG A 289 23.90 20.20 9.93
CA ARG A 289 24.61 19.92 11.18
C ARG A 289 24.47 18.44 11.58
N ILE A 290 23.25 17.91 11.56
CA ILE A 290 22.95 16.50 11.88
C ILE A 290 23.71 15.55 10.94
N LYS A 291 23.62 15.78 9.64
CA LYS A 291 24.29 14.95 8.63
C LYS A 291 25.82 15.02 8.74
N THR A 292 26.36 16.21 9.01
CA THR A 292 27.80 16.39 9.21
C THR A 292 28.28 15.66 10.46
N ALA A 293 27.55 15.76 11.57
CA ALA A 293 27.87 15.04 12.80
C ALA A 293 27.89 13.51 12.58
N ALA A 294 26.90 13.00 11.89
CA ALA A 294 26.81 11.56 11.60
C ALA A 294 27.87 11.08 10.58
N ARG A 295 28.09 11.80 9.49
CA ARG A 295 28.93 11.35 8.36
C ARG A 295 30.41 11.61 8.56
N ARG A 296 30.78 12.76 9.16
CA ARG A 296 32.18 13.15 9.35
C ARG A 296 32.69 12.79 10.73
N ASN A 297 31.85 12.92 11.75
CA ASN A 297 32.26 12.75 13.14
C ASN A 297 31.85 11.38 13.71
N GLY A 298 31.14 10.54 12.92
CA GLY A 298 30.72 9.20 13.33
C GLY A 298 29.68 9.17 14.44
N SER A 299 28.94 10.28 14.67
CA SER A 299 27.89 10.31 15.69
C SER A 299 26.81 9.27 15.41
N THR A 300 26.50 8.45 16.39
CA THR A 300 25.41 7.45 16.36
C THR A 300 24.21 7.89 17.20
N GLU A 301 24.23 9.12 17.75
CA GLU A 301 23.12 9.67 18.51
C GLU A 301 21.91 9.90 17.63
N ARG A 302 20.73 9.58 18.16
CA ARG A 302 19.48 9.90 17.50
C ARG A 302 19.28 11.42 17.47
N PRO A 303 19.20 12.04 16.29
CA PRO A 303 18.99 13.48 16.20
C PRO A 303 17.54 13.85 16.52
N ARG A 304 17.33 15.10 16.93
CA ARG A 304 16.02 15.76 16.85
C ARG A 304 15.95 16.47 15.51
N TRP A 305 15.12 15.91 14.60
CA TRP A 305 14.97 16.48 13.28
C TRP A 305 14.12 17.76 13.31
N PRO A 306 14.43 18.79 12.50
CA PRO A 306 13.56 19.93 12.35
C PRO A 306 12.25 19.55 11.68
N MET A 307 11.18 20.26 12.01
CA MET A 307 9.92 20.29 11.29
C MET A 307 9.35 21.72 11.29
N ILE A 308 8.50 22.03 10.31
CA ILE A 308 7.86 23.33 10.21
C ILE A 308 6.37 23.19 10.51
N ILE A 309 5.82 24.09 11.30
CA ILE A 309 4.38 24.24 11.53
C ILE A 309 3.96 25.52 10.84
N LEU A 310 3.32 25.40 9.68
CA LEU A 310 2.79 26.52 8.91
C LEU A 310 1.32 26.75 9.29
N ARG A 311 1.06 27.77 10.12
CA ARG A 311 -0.30 28.19 10.45
C ARG A 311 -0.72 29.34 9.56
N SER A 312 -1.67 29.10 8.68
CA SER A 312 -2.21 30.07 7.73
C SER A 312 -3.73 29.97 7.62
N PRO A 313 -4.45 30.98 7.12
CA PRO A 313 -5.89 30.89 6.92
C PRO A 313 -6.26 29.77 5.93
N LYS A 314 -7.30 29.01 6.21
CA LYS A 314 -7.86 28.11 5.23
C LYS A 314 -8.41 28.89 4.04
N GLY A 315 -8.07 28.45 2.82
CA GLY A 315 -8.45 29.15 1.60
C GLY A 315 -7.81 30.53 1.45
N TRP A 316 -6.63 30.70 1.99
CA TRP A 316 -5.86 31.96 1.95
C TRP A 316 -5.91 32.62 0.58
N THR A 317 -6.17 33.93 0.55
CA THR A 317 -6.37 34.77 -0.65
C THR A 317 -7.68 34.62 -1.42
N CYS A 318 -8.61 33.76 -0.99
CA CYS A 318 -9.96 33.76 -1.57
C CYS A 318 -10.78 34.97 -1.05
N PRO A 319 -11.95 35.25 -1.63
CA PRO A 319 -12.85 36.29 -1.09
C PRO A 319 -13.15 36.08 0.40
N LYS A 320 -13.04 37.13 1.18
CA LYS A 320 -13.28 37.07 2.64
C LYS A 320 -14.69 36.62 2.98
N THR A 321 -15.65 37.05 2.15
CA THR A 321 -17.07 36.79 2.35
C THR A 321 -17.71 36.46 1.01
N ILE A 322 -18.58 35.46 0.97
CA ILE A 322 -19.42 35.04 -0.16
C ILE A 322 -20.85 34.86 0.37
N ASP A 323 -21.84 35.42 -0.29
CA ASP A 323 -23.24 35.39 0.13
C ASP A 323 -23.45 35.76 1.61
N GLY A 324 -22.72 36.76 2.09
CA GLY A 324 -22.82 37.25 3.46
C GLY A 324 -22.13 36.35 4.52
N LYS A 325 -21.52 35.23 4.11
CA LYS A 325 -20.88 34.25 4.99
C LYS A 325 -19.38 34.32 4.83
N ARG A 326 -18.64 34.15 5.95
CA ARG A 326 -17.17 34.06 5.95
C ARG A 326 -16.73 32.87 5.10
N ALA A 327 -15.88 33.10 4.09
CA ALA A 327 -15.28 32.08 3.23
C ALA A 327 -13.82 31.83 3.61
N GLU A 328 -12.95 32.83 3.46
CA GLU A 328 -11.55 32.67 3.91
C GLU A 328 -11.51 32.42 5.42
N ASP A 329 -10.56 31.58 5.85
CA ASP A 329 -10.35 31.19 7.24
C ASP A 329 -11.61 30.53 7.85
N SER A 330 -12.28 29.71 7.04
CA SER A 330 -13.40 28.89 7.46
C SER A 330 -13.51 27.61 6.61
N TRP A 331 -14.26 26.63 7.09
CA TRP A 331 -14.49 25.37 6.38
C TRP A 331 -15.12 25.58 4.98
N ARG A 332 -15.82 26.70 4.73
CA ARG A 332 -16.50 26.98 3.46
C ARG A 332 -15.57 27.15 2.27
N SER A 333 -14.29 27.40 2.53
CA SER A 333 -13.26 27.42 1.48
C SER A 333 -12.61 26.04 1.25
N HIS A 334 -13.08 24.97 1.90
CA HIS A 334 -12.46 23.66 1.76
C HIS A 334 -12.43 23.15 0.31
N GLN A 335 -13.59 23.17 -0.34
CA GLN A 335 -13.75 22.78 -1.74
C GLN A 335 -13.75 24.03 -2.64
N VAL A 336 -14.76 24.13 -3.50
CA VAL A 336 -14.98 25.27 -4.38
C VAL A 336 -15.69 26.36 -3.58
N PRO A 337 -15.07 27.52 -3.34
CA PRO A 337 -15.69 28.56 -2.52
C PRO A 337 -17.02 29.09 -3.06
N MET A 338 -17.22 29.06 -4.40
CA MET A 338 -18.44 29.46 -5.09
C MET A 338 -18.88 28.36 -6.06
N GLY A 339 -20.02 27.73 -5.82
CA GLY A 339 -20.51 26.60 -6.62
C GLY A 339 -21.57 26.96 -7.67
N GLU A 340 -22.35 28.04 -7.46
CA GLU A 340 -23.55 28.37 -8.23
C GLU A 340 -23.27 29.44 -9.32
N MET A 341 -22.29 29.15 -10.19
CA MET A 341 -21.73 30.13 -11.13
C MET A 341 -22.70 30.46 -12.28
N HIS A 342 -23.53 29.52 -12.67
CA HIS A 342 -24.51 29.71 -13.77
C HIS A 342 -25.84 30.28 -13.28
N GLU A 343 -26.15 30.07 -12.01
CA GLU A 343 -27.40 30.54 -11.38
C GLU A 343 -27.27 31.94 -10.76
N LYS A 344 -26.03 32.30 -10.35
CA LYS A 344 -25.74 33.56 -9.65
C LYS A 344 -24.74 34.42 -10.43
N PRO A 345 -25.14 35.35 -11.27
CA PRO A 345 -24.25 36.22 -12.05
C PRO A 345 -23.24 37.02 -11.17
N GLU A 346 -23.61 37.31 -9.93
CA GLU A 346 -22.72 37.98 -8.99
C GLU A 346 -21.50 37.12 -8.63
N HIS A 347 -21.61 35.79 -8.62
CA HIS A 347 -20.49 34.91 -8.38
C HIS A 347 -19.43 35.01 -9.49
N ILE A 348 -19.85 35.21 -10.76
CA ILE A 348 -18.94 35.44 -11.88
C ILE A 348 -18.15 36.74 -11.66
N ARG A 349 -18.78 37.81 -11.18
CA ARG A 349 -18.09 39.07 -10.88
C ARG A 349 -17.15 38.93 -9.70
N ILE A 350 -17.53 38.15 -8.68
CA ILE A 350 -16.65 37.85 -7.54
C ILE A 350 -15.43 37.03 -8.01
N LEU A 351 -15.62 36.01 -8.85
CA LEU A 351 -14.54 35.22 -9.43
C LEU A 351 -13.59 36.10 -10.26
N GLU A 352 -14.12 36.92 -11.13
CA GLU A 352 -13.31 37.82 -11.94
C GLU A 352 -12.46 38.78 -11.06
N LYS A 353 -13.11 39.39 -10.04
CA LYS A 353 -12.42 40.24 -9.06
C LYS A 353 -11.34 39.46 -8.29
N TRP A 354 -11.64 38.22 -7.88
CA TRP A 354 -10.69 37.37 -7.18
C TRP A 354 -9.49 37.05 -8.06
N MET A 355 -9.71 36.57 -9.29
CA MET A 355 -8.61 36.29 -10.21
C MET A 355 -7.79 37.53 -10.58
N LYS A 356 -8.45 38.68 -10.80
CA LYS A 356 -7.77 39.96 -11.05
C LYS A 356 -6.94 40.45 -9.86
N SER A 357 -7.28 40.06 -8.62
CA SER A 357 -6.51 40.43 -7.42
C SER A 357 -5.09 39.85 -7.44
N TYR A 358 -4.84 38.78 -8.21
CA TYR A 358 -3.50 38.22 -8.43
C TYR A 358 -2.67 39.02 -9.44
N ARG A 359 -3.28 40.01 -10.13
CA ARG A 359 -2.62 40.88 -11.10
C ARG A 359 -1.94 40.14 -12.24
N PRO A 360 -2.67 39.31 -13.05
CA PRO A 360 -2.10 38.44 -14.05
C PRO A 360 -1.19 39.12 -15.06
N GLY A 361 -1.42 40.39 -15.41
CA GLY A 361 -0.54 41.18 -16.29
C GLY A 361 0.86 41.46 -15.72
N GLU A 362 1.07 41.33 -14.40
CA GLU A 362 2.41 41.36 -13.80
C GLU A 362 3.12 40.01 -13.88
N LEU A 363 2.36 38.91 -14.10
CA LEU A 363 2.82 37.53 -14.01
C LEU A 363 3.10 36.91 -15.38
N PHE A 364 2.20 37.19 -16.31
CA PHE A 364 2.23 36.67 -17.69
C PHE A 364 2.35 37.80 -18.70
N ASP A 365 2.98 37.49 -19.85
CA ASP A 365 3.00 38.42 -20.98
C ASP A 365 1.67 38.39 -21.79
N ALA A 366 1.58 39.16 -22.86
CA ALA A 366 0.38 39.22 -23.72
C ALA A 366 0.03 37.89 -24.40
N ASN A 367 0.99 36.95 -24.51
CA ASN A 367 0.83 35.62 -25.07
C ASN A 367 0.61 34.55 -24.01
N GLY A 368 0.45 34.91 -22.76
CA GLY A 368 0.24 33.98 -21.65
C GLY A 368 1.49 33.29 -21.14
N ARG A 369 2.69 33.68 -21.59
CA ARG A 369 3.95 33.12 -21.15
C ARG A 369 4.30 33.66 -19.78
N PHE A 370 4.70 32.76 -18.89
CA PHE A 370 5.23 33.16 -17.58
C PHE A 370 6.48 34.01 -17.76
N LYS A 371 6.54 35.16 -17.11
CA LYS A 371 7.63 36.12 -17.31
C LYS A 371 8.99 35.51 -16.94
N PRO A 372 10.02 35.68 -17.78
CA PRO A 372 11.33 35.03 -17.61
C PRO A 372 11.98 35.32 -16.24
N GLU A 373 11.90 36.56 -15.76
CA GLU A 373 12.47 36.97 -14.46
C GLU A 373 11.80 36.30 -13.26
N LEU A 374 10.55 35.81 -13.43
CA LEU A 374 9.85 35.00 -12.45
C LEU A 374 10.18 33.52 -12.63
N ALA A 375 10.21 33.01 -13.85
CA ALA A 375 10.58 31.64 -14.18
C ALA A 375 11.99 31.27 -13.69
N GLU A 376 12.90 32.22 -13.60
CA GLU A 376 14.23 32.06 -13.01
C GLU A 376 14.23 31.59 -11.55
N LEU A 377 13.13 31.70 -10.82
CA LEU A 377 13.03 31.15 -9.46
C LEU A 377 13.04 29.61 -9.46
N ALA A 378 12.63 28.96 -10.53
CA ALA A 378 12.70 27.51 -10.64
C ALA A 378 14.16 27.02 -10.62
N PRO A 379 14.44 25.91 -9.94
CA PRO A 379 15.67 25.15 -10.15
C PRO A 379 15.81 24.69 -11.61
N LYS A 380 16.98 24.22 -12.01
CA LYS A 380 17.24 23.75 -13.38
C LYS A 380 17.34 22.23 -13.43
N GLY A 381 16.92 21.64 -14.56
CA GLY A 381 17.06 20.21 -14.84
C GLY A 381 16.42 19.36 -13.73
N GLU A 382 17.13 18.33 -13.32
CA GLU A 382 16.69 17.37 -12.30
C GLU A 382 16.62 17.95 -10.87
N ARG A 383 17.06 19.18 -10.66
CA ARG A 383 16.88 19.88 -9.38
C ARG A 383 15.47 20.46 -9.23
N ARG A 384 14.69 20.59 -10.31
CA ARG A 384 13.25 20.86 -10.20
C ARG A 384 12.57 19.70 -9.47
N MET A 385 11.74 19.99 -8.49
CA MET A 385 11.01 18.95 -7.75
C MET A 385 10.17 18.07 -8.69
N SER A 386 9.60 18.68 -9.71
CA SER A 386 8.79 18.01 -10.73
C SER A 386 9.58 17.13 -11.71
N ALA A 387 10.87 17.40 -11.93
CA ALA A 387 11.75 16.65 -12.82
C ALA A 387 12.74 15.75 -12.07
N ASN A 388 12.67 15.71 -10.74
CA ASN A 388 13.58 14.92 -9.92
C ASN A 388 13.39 13.41 -10.19
N PRO A 389 14.46 12.66 -10.51
CA PRO A 389 14.33 11.24 -10.81
C PRO A 389 13.78 10.40 -9.65
N HIS A 390 13.94 10.83 -8.39
CA HIS A 390 13.30 10.16 -7.25
C HIS A 390 11.77 10.26 -7.26
N ALA A 391 11.20 11.24 -7.96
CA ALA A 391 9.75 11.31 -8.18
C ALA A 391 9.27 10.46 -9.38
N ASN A 392 10.20 9.81 -10.09
CA ASN A 392 9.98 8.82 -11.14
C ASN A 392 10.99 7.69 -10.98
N GLY A 393 10.91 6.97 -9.84
CA GLY A 393 11.97 6.11 -9.33
C GLY A 393 12.41 4.97 -10.25
N GLY A 394 11.60 4.60 -11.24
CA GLY A 394 12.02 3.65 -12.28
C GLY A 394 13.24 4.12 -13.08
N LEU A 395 13.54 5.43 -13.13
CA LEU A 395 14.79 5.97 -13.68
C LEU A 395 16.02 5.59 -12.84
N LEU A 396 15.85 5.36 -11.57
CA LEU A 396 16.92 5.03 -10.60
C LEU A 396 16.98 3.53 -10.28
N LEU A 397 16.00 2.75 -10.74
CA LEU A 397 15.88 1.35 -10.42
C LEU A 397 17.07 0.55 -10.94
N ARG A 398 17.71 -0.20 -10.06
CA ARG A 398 18.77 -1.17 -10.39
C ARG A 398 18.29 -2.55 -10.04
N ASP A 399 18.56 -3.51 -10.92
CA ASP A 399 18.22 -4.90 -10.66
C ASP A 399 18.93 -5.42 -9.41
N LEU A 400 18.25 -6.33 -8.69
CA LEU A 400 18.88 -7.06 -7.60
C LEU A 400 19.93 -8.03 -8.14
N ARG A 401 21.06 -8.13 -7.43
CA ARG A 401 21.95 -9.25 -7.57
C ARG A 401 21.30 -10.44 -6.87
N MET A 402 20.91 -11.44 -7.65
CA MET A 402 20.14 -12.58 -7.16
C MET A 402 21.05 -13.81 -7.04
N PRO A 403 21.02 -14.55 -5.90
CA PRO A 403 21.62 -15.86 -5.86
C PRO A 403 20.79 -16.84 -6.71
N ASP A 404 21.38 -17.94 -7.12
CA ASP A 404 20.64 -19.03 -7.77
C ASP A 404 19.74 -19.72 -6.72
N PHE A 405 18.43 -19.53 -6.82
CA PHE A 405 17.46 -20.06 -5.87
C PHE A 405 17.41 -21.60 -5.83
N ARG A 406 17.89 -22.29 -6.90
CA ARG A 406 17.99 -23.76 -6.95
C ARG A 406 18.93 -24.31 -5.89
N LYS A 407 19.89 -23.53 -5.40
CA LYS A 407 20.81 -23.93 -4.34
C LYS A 407 20.14 -24.12 -2.97
N TYR A 408 18.92 -23.64 -2.83
CA TYR A 408 18.11 -23.77 -1.61
C TYR A 408 17.09 -24.90 -1.71
N GLU A 409 17.20 -25.74 -2.75
CA GLU A 409 16.33 -26.88 -2.98
C GLU A 409 16.21 -27.77 -1.75
N VAL A 410 14.99 -28.14 -1.42
CA VAL A 410 14.70 -29.28 -0.55
C VAL A 410 14.66 -30.53 -1.41
N LYS A 411 15.71 -31.36 -1.27
CA LYS A 411 15.81 -32.60 -2.03
C LYS A 411 14.79 -33.61 -1.55
N ILE A 412 14.11 -34.26 -2.49
CA ILE A 412 13.13 -35.30 -2.24
C ILE A 412 13.46 -36.54 -3.05
N GLU A 413 13.26 -37.72 -2.48
CA GLU A 413 13.38 -38.99 -3.18
C GLU A 413 12.08 -39.37 -3.90
N LYS A 414 10.95 -39.07 -3.26
CA LYS A 414 9.59 -39.23 -3.79
C LYS A 414 8.68 -38.11 -3.25
N PRO A 415 7.57 -37.79 -3.93
CA PRO A 415 6.63 -36.79 -3.46
C PRO A 415 6.17 -37.03 -2.02
N GLY A 416 6.27 -36.00 -1.17
CA GLY A 416 5.83 -36.03 0.22
C GLY A 416 6.71 -36.81 1.20
N ALA A 417 7.88 -37.29 0.79
CA ALA A 417 8.79 -38.03 1.68
C ALA A 417 9.61 -37.15 2.64
N THR A 418 9.73 -35.87 2.32
CA THR A 418 10.51 -34.90 3.10
C THR A 418 9.64 -33.74 3.48
N ASP A 419 9.69 -33.34 4.76
CA ASP A 419 9.03 -32.15 5.28
C ASP A 419 9.99 -30.95 5.30
N ALA A 420 9.47 -29.75 5.06
CA ALA A 420 10.22 -28.50 5.19
C ALA A 420 9.35 -27.34 5.67
N GLU A 421 9.96 -26.41 6.41
CA GLU A 421 9.38 -25.10 6.70
C GLU A 421 9.56 -24.19 5.45
N ALA A 422 8.53 -24.05 4.61
CA ALA A 422 8.65 -23.38 3.32
C ALA A 422 9.17 -21.93 3.46
N THR A 423 8.60 -21.14 4.38
CA THR A 423 9.02 -19.76 4.60
C THR A 423 10.44 -19.65 5.16
N ARG A 424 10.95 -20.67 5.87
CA ARG A 424 12.35 -20.69 6.30
C ARG A 424 13.30 -20.86 5.12
N MET A 425 12.98 -21.72 4.17
CA MET A 425 13.78 -21.87 2.95
C MET A 425 13.80 -20.56 2.16
N MET A 426 12.68 -19.87 2.08
CA MET A 426 12.59 -18.51 1.55
C MET A 426 13.47 -17.53 2.34
N GLY A 427 13.45 -17.57 3.67
CA GLY A 427 14.28 -16.73 4.55
C GLY A 427 15.77 -16.87 4.27
N LYS A 428 16.27 -18.09 4.07
CA LYS A 428 17.67 -18.35 3.67
C LYS A 428 18.00 -17.75 2.30
N PHE A 429 17.08 -17.86 1.34
CA PHE A 429 17.24 -17.22 0.03
C PHE A 429 17.27 -15.70 0.14
N LEU A 430 16.34 -15.10 0.90
CA LEU A 430 16.28 -13.65 1.14
C LEU A 430 17.51 -13.14 1.89
N ARG A 431 18.07 -13.91 2.83
CA ARG A 431 19.35 -13.59 3.49
C ARG A 431 20.44 -13.36 2.45
N ASP A 432 20.57 -14.25 1.49
CA ASP A 432 21.63 -14.17 0.49
C ASP A 432 21.33 -13.11 -0.58
N VAL A 433 20.05 -12.85 -0.92
CA VAL A 433 19.64 -11.64 -1.68
C VAL A 433 20.09 -10.39 -0.93
N MET A 434 19.82 -10.30 0.37
CA MET A 434 20.26 -9.17 1.22
C MET A 434 21.78 -9.02 1.18
N LYS A 435 22.52 -10.11 1.40
CA LYS A 435 23.99 -10.14 1.40
C LYS A 435 24.58 -9.62 0.09
N LEU A 436 24.07 -10.07 -1.04
CA LEU A 436 24.55 -9.65 -2.38
C LEU A 436 24.26 -8.17 -2.68
N ASN A 437 23.28 -7.58 -2.02
CA ASN A 437 22.86 -6.20 -2.26
C ASN A 437 23.22 -5.24 -1.10
N MET A 438 24.09 -5.66 -0.18
CA MET A 438 24.55 -4.81 0.94
C MET A 438 25.32 -3.57 0.47
N GLU A 439 26.11 -3.68 -0.60
CA GLU A 439 26.85 -2.56 -1.17
C GLU A 439 25.92 -1.58 -1.92
N SER A 440 25.02 -2.10 -2.76
CA SER A 440 24.07 -1.31 -3.55
C SER A 440 22.97 -0.67 -2.72
N LYS A 441 22.72 -1.20 -1.50
CA LYS A 441 21.69 -0.73 -0.57
C LYS A 441 20.35 -0.49 -1.22
N ASN A 442 19.89 -1.45 -2.01
CA ASN A 442 18.65 -1.35 -2.79
C ASN A 442 17.61 -2.41 -2.42
N PHE A 443 17.78 -3.11 -1.28
CA PHE A 443 16.86 -4.13 -0.78
C PHE A 443 16.66 -4.02 0.73
N ARG A 444 15.40 -4.04 1.20
CA ARG A 444 15.01 -4.10 2.62
C ARG A 444 13.85 -5.07 2.82
N LEU A 445 13.75 -5.62 4.03
CA LEU A 445 12.60 -6.39 4.50
C LEU A 445 11.76 -5.54 5.45
N PHE A 446 10.44 -5.71 5.38
CA PHE A 446 9.47 -4.96 6.18
C PHE A 446 8.51 -5.94 6.87
N SER A 447 8.17 -5.68 8.13
CA SER A 447 7.26 -6.53 8.89
C SER A 447 6.75 -5.82 10.15
N PRO A 448 5.54 -6.13 10.63
CA PRO A 448 5.05 -5.62 11.92
C PRO A 448 5.55 -6.47 13.10
N ASP A 449 6.89 -6.61 13.26
CA ASP A 449 7.56 -7.44 14.27
C ASP A 449 7.34 -8.96 14.10
N GLU A 450 7.14 -9.41 12.86
CA GLU A 450 6.78 -10.80 12.56
C GLU A 450 7.85 -11.60 11.80
N ASN A 451 9.01 -11.03 11.49
CA ASN A 451 10.04 -11.72 10.69
C ASN A 451 10.49 -13.04 11.34
N ASN A 452 10.72 -13.05 12.64
CA ASN A 452 11.09 -14.28 13.36
C ASN A 452 9.95 -15.29 13.34
N SER A 453 8.72 -14.85 13.61
CA SER A 453 7.53 -15.69 13.58
C SER A 453 7.27 -16.26 12.18
N ASN A 454 7.54 -15.49 11.12
CA ASN A 454 7.38 -15.90 9.73
C ASN A 454 8.62 -16.65 9.19
N ARG A 455 9.55 -17.03 10.05
CA ARG A 455 10.77 -17.81 9.73
C ARG A 455 11.80 -17.09 8.85
N TRP A 456 11.86 -15.74 8.91
CA TRP A 456 12.86 -14.95 8.19
C TRP A 456 14.05 -14.51 9.06
N GLN A 457 14.20 -15.11 10.25
CA GLN A 457 15.32 -14.78 11.15
C GLN A 457 16.71 -15.02 10.53
N ASP A 458 16.83 -15.88 9.53
CA ASP A 458 18.11 -16.12 8.82
C ASP A 458 18.67 -14.82 8.20
N ALA A 459 17.82 -13.82 7.90
CA ALA A 459 18.27 -12.49 7.44
C ALA A 459 19.18 -11.79 8.48
N MET A 460 18.99 -12.05 9.77
CA MET A 460 19.77 -11.47 10.86
C MET A 460 21.22 -11.98 10.90
N GLU A 461 21.57 -13.05 10.17
CA GLU A 461 22.95 -13.49 10.01
C GLU A 461 23.81 -12.48 9.21
N VAL A 462 23.18 -11.63 8.39
CA VAL A 462 23.89 -10.70 7.49
C VAL A 462 23.55 -9.23 7.73
N THR A 463 22.49 -8.95 8.50
CA THR A 463 22.05 -7.58 8.83
C THR A 463 21.39 -7.55 10.21
N ASN A 464 20.83 -6.40 10.57
CA ASN A 464 20.08 -6.21 11.80
C ASN A 464 18.74 -5.49 11.48
N ARG A 465 17.88 -5.35 12.51
CA ARG A 465 16.75 -4.42 12.51
C ARG A 465 17.28 -2.99 12.54
N ALA A 466 16.73 -2.13 11.71
CA ALA A 466 17.06 -0.69 11.74
C ALA A 466 16.53 -0.06 13.03
N TRP A 467 17.41 0.56 13.81
CA TRP A 467 17.02 1.15 15.09
C TRP A 467 17.95 2.31 15.50
N MET A 468 17.40 3.51 15.60
CA MET A 468 18.11 4.71 16.01
C MET A 468 17.72 5.20 17.41
N ALA A 469 16.72 4.58 18.06
CA ALA A 469 16.36 4.89 19.43
C ALA A 469 17.33 4.25 20.43
N GLN A 470 17.08 4.39 21.73
CA GLN A 470 17.90 3.78 22.77
C GLN A 470 17.95 2.26 22.57
N ARG A 471 19.11 1.67 22.81
CA ARG A 471 19.39 0.23 22.80
C ARG A 471 19.98 -0.16 24.13
N PHE A 472 19.69 -1.39 24.56
CA PHE A 472 20.24 -1.99 25.77
C PHE A 472 21.12 -3.17 25.41
N ASP A 473 22.01 -3.58 26.30
CA ASP A 473 22.98 -4.66 26.07
C ASP A 473 22.32 -6.05 25.87
N TYR A 474 21.07 -6.19 26.27
CA TYR A 474 20.27 -7.41 26.09
C TYR A 474 19.35 -7.37 24.86
N ASP A 475 19.41 -6.31 24.04
CA ASP A 475 18.65 -6.24 22.80
C ASP A 475 19.37 -7.02 21.70
N ASP A 476 18.63 -7.90 21.01
CA ASP A 476 19.16 -8.70 19.92
C ASP A 476 18.95 -8.05 18.57
N HIS A 477 19.99 -8.05 17.74
CA HIS A 477 19.92 -7.64 16.33
C HIS A 477 19.36 -6.24 16.08
N LEU A 478 19.69 -5.25 16.92
CA LEU A 478 19.36 -3.84 16.69
C LEU A 478 20.61 -3.06 16.26
N ALA A 479 20.53 -2.36 15.13
CA ALA A 479 21.62 -1.48 14.66
C ALA A 479 21.12 -0.27 13.88
N PRO A 480 21.85 0.86 13.92
CA PRO A 480 21.49 2.06 13.16
C PRO A 480 21.44 1.85 11.65
N ASP A 481 22.19 0.89 11.12
CA ASP A 481 22.29 0.59 9.70
C ASP A 481 21.63 -0.74 9.30
N GLY A 482 20.76 -1.27 10.14
CA GLY A 482 19.96 -2.45 9.87
C GLY A 482 19.11 -2.29 8.60
N ARG A 483 18.80 -3.41 7.96
CA ARG A 483 18.04 -3.45 6.72
C ARG A 483 16.69 -4.13 6.87
N VAL A 484 16.39 -4.62 8.06
CA VAL A 484 15.07 -5.13 8.42
C VAL A 484 14.31 -4.04 9.15
N MET A 485 13.17 -3.67 8.61
CA MET A 485 12.32 -2.58 9.09
C MET A 485 11.13 -3.19 9.84
N GLU A 486 11.19 -3.16 11.17
CA GLU A 486 10.12 -3.71 12.02
C GLU A 486 9.50 -2.63 12.90
N MET A 487 8.19 -2.48 12.78
CA MET A 487 7.36 -1.68 13.65
C MET A 487 5.97 -2.30 13.71
N LEU A 488 5.42 -2.48 14.90
CA LEU A 488 4.10 -3.08 15.08
C LEU A 488 3.00 -2.14 14.58
N SER A 489 3.00 -1.93 13.29
CA SER A 489 2.04 -1.15 12.51
C SER A 489 2.17 -1.52 11.04
N GLU A 490 1.22 -2.25 10.52
CA GLU A 490 1.14 -2.65 9.12
C GLU A 490 1.08 -1.42 8.20
N HIS A 491 0.30 -0.40 8.59
CA HIS A 491 0.24 0.87 7.85
C HIS A 491 1.63 1.50 7.67
N GLN A 492 2.45 1.46 8.72
CA GLN A 492 3.77 2.06 8.68
C GLN A 492 4.71 1.26 7.78
N CYS A 493 4.71 -0.07 7.91
CA CYS A 493 5.51 -0.97 7.09
C CYS A 493 5.14 -0.84 5.60
N GLN A 494 3.84 -0.80 5.29
CA GLN A 494 3.32 -0.60 3.93
C GLN A 494 3.77 0.74 3.35
N GLY A 495 3.56 1.84 4.06
CA GLY A 495 3.93 3.17 3.57
C GLY A 495 5.43 3.34 3.38
N TRP A 496 6.26 2.77 4.26
CA TRP A 496 7.70 2.73 4.08
C TRP A 496 8.10 1.96 2.81
N LEU A 497 7.52 0.77 2.61
CA LEU A 497 7.83 -0.03 1.42
C LEU A 497 7.38 0.69 0.15
N GLU A 498 6.19 1.26 0.10
CA GLU A 498 5.71 2.00 -1.07
C GLU A 498 6.64 3.16 -1.43
N GLY A 499 6.98 4.02 -0.47
CA GLY A 499 7.91 5.13 -0.70
C GLY A 499 9.30 4.66 -1.17
N TYR A 500 9.77 3.52 -0.65
CA TYR A 500 11.03 2.89 -1.02
C TYR A 500 11.03 2.37 -2.46
N LEU A 501 9.96 1.67 -2.88
CA LEU A 501 9.78 1.18 -4.25
C LEU A 501 9.64 2.33 -5.24
N LEU A 502 8.81 3.34 -4.92
CA LEU A 502 8.52 4.49 -5.77
C LEU A 502 9.75 5.38 -6.02
N THR A 503 10.81 5.23 -5.23
CA THR A 503 12.11 5.89 -5.41
C THR A 503 13.20 4.97 -5.95
N GLY A 504 12.85 3.83 -6.53
CA GLY A 504 13.76 2.97 -7.29
C GLY A 504 14.51 1.93 -6.46
N ARG A 505 13.89 1.41 -5.40
CA ARG A 505 14.43 0.36 -4.53
C ARG A 505 13.57 -0.89 -4.58
N HIS A 506 13.98 -1.95 -3.88
CA HIS A 506 13.28 -3.23 -3.78
C HIS A 506 12.98 -3.59 -2.33
N GLY A 507 11.87 -4.30 -2.11
CA GLY A 507 11.58 -4.81 -0.78
C GLY A 507 10.58 -5.95 -0.79
N PHE A 508 10.39 -6.52 0.40
CA PHE A 508 9.41 -7.56 0.66
C PHE A 508 8.76 -7.32 2.02
N PHE A 509 7.44 -7.47 2.09
CA PHE A 509 6.67 -7.28 3.31
C PHE A 509 6.09 -8.62 3.76
N SER A 510 6.47 -9.10 4.96
CA SER A 510 5.85 -10.26 5.57
C SER A 510 4.84 -9.84 6.64
N CYS A 511 3.67 -10.46 6.62
CA CYS A 511 2.58 -10.19 7.55
C CYS A 511 1.79 -11.48 7.81
N TYR A 512 1.13 -11.57 8.96
CA TYR A 512 0.11 -12.58 9.20
C TYR A 512 -1.06 -12.37 8.25
N GLU A 513 -1.60 -13.48 7.74
CA GLU A 513 -2.67 -13.45 6.74
C GLU A 513 -3.89 -12.67 7.23
N ALA A 514 -4.32 -12.87 8.48
CA ALA A 514 -5.48 -12.19 9.03
C ALA A 514 -5.27 -10.68 9.23
N PHE A 515 -4.03 -10.23 9.48
CA PHE A 515 -3.76 -8.82 9.82
C PHE A 515 -3.41 -7.95 8.61
N ILE A 516 -3.13 -8.56 7.46
CA ILE A 516 -2.88 -7.79 6.23
C ILE A 516 -4.07 -6.90 5.84
N HIS A 517 -5.28 -7.22 6.28
CA HIS A 517 -6.47 -6.38 6.07
C HIS A 517 -6.32 -4.94 6.61
N ILE A 518 -5.44 -4.74 7.60
CA ILE A 518 -5.14 -3.40 8.14
C ILE A 518 -4.67 -2.45 7.03
N ILE A 519 -4.00 -2.95 5.99
CA ILE A 519 -3.48 -2.12 4.88
C ILE A 519 -4.32 -2.20 3.60
N ASP A 520 -5.51 -2.74 3.68
CA ASP A 520 -6.35 -3.00 2.50
C ASP A 520 -6.57 -1.76 1.64
N SER A 521 -6.81 -0.60 2.25
CA SER A 521 -7.00 0.64 1.52
C SER A 521 -5.70 1.21 0.95
N MET A 522 -4.56 1.08 1.64
CA MET A 522 -3.24 1.47 1.11
C MET A 522 -2.87 0.61 -0.10
N PHE A 523 -3.04 -0.70 0.00
CA PHE A 523 -2.89 -1.62 -1.12
C PHE A 523 -3.75 -1.19 -2.32
N ASN A 524 -5.03 -0.87 -2.07
CA ASN A 524 -5.96 -0.42 -3.11
C ASN A 524 -5.46 0.84 -3.83
N GLN A 525 -4.93 1.81 -3.09
CA GLN A 525 -4.38 3.04 -3.67
C GLN A 525 -3.13 2.76 -4.50
N HIS A 526 -2.20 1.94 -4.00
CA HIS A 526 -1.00 1.56 -4.75
C HIS A 526 -1.33 0.82 -6.04
N ALA A 527 -2.30 -0.11 -6.01
CA ALA A 527 -2.78 -0.81 -7.20
C ALA A 527 -3.35 0.15 -8.25
N LYS A 528 -4.12 1.15 -7.84
CA LYS A 528 -4.66 2.18 -8.74
C LYS A 528 -3.57 3.10 -9.27
N TRP A 529 -2.60 3.47 -8.44
CA TRP A 529 -1.42 4.23 -8.86
C TRP A 529 -0.65 3.51 -9.97
N LEU A 530 -0.32 2.23 -9.77
CA LEU A 530 0.37 1.40 -10.77
C LEU A 530 -0.45 1.26 -12.06
N LYS A 531 -1.77 1.03 -11.94
CA LYS A 531 -2.66 0.94 -13.10
C LYS A 531 -2.56 2.20 -13.97
N VAL A 532 -2.60 3.37 -13.37
CA VAL A 532 -2.49 4.64 -14.10
C VAL A 532 -1.08 4.83 -14.66
N CYS A 533 -0.04 4.46 -13.90
CA CYS A 533 1.34 4.53 -14.38
C CYS A 533 1.58 3.72 -15.67
N HIS A 534 0.88 2.59 -15.86
CA HIS A 534 0.98 1.81 -17.10
C HIS A 534 0.48 2.55 -18.34
N GLU A 535 -0.40 3.51 -18.17
CA GLU A 535 -0.99 4.31 -19.25
C GLU A 535 -0.16 5.58 -19.56
N ILE A 536 0.86 5.90 -18.73
CA ILE A 536 1.66 7.14 -18.84
C ILE A 536 3.03 6.84 -19.45
N PRO A 537 3.32 7.32 -20.68
CA PRO A 537 4.53 6.95 -21.40
C PRO A 537 5.85 7.39 -20.72
N TRP A 538 5.84 8.48 -19.96
CA TRP A 538 7.04 9.00 -19.31
C TRP A 538 7.31 8.40 -17.93
N ARG A 539 6.31 7.74 -17.28
CA ARG A 539 6.52 6.99 -16.06
C ARG A 539 7.31 5.71 -16.32
N ARG A 540 8.35 5.46 -15.54
CA ARG A 540 9.20 4.28 -15.68
C ARG A 540 8.79 3.18 -14.71
N PRO A 541 8.86 1.91 -15.15
CA PRO A 541 8.50 0.78 -14.29
C PRO A 541 9.35 0.73 -13.02
N ILE A 542 8.72 0.48 -11.88
CA ILE A 542 9.36 0.28 -10.58
C ILE A 542 9.41 -1.20 -10.21
N ALA A 543 10.14 -1.56 -9.16
CA ALA A 543 10.10 -2.88 -8.58
C ALA A 543 8.70 -3.21 -8.07
N SER A 544 8.29 -4.47 -8.17
CA SER A 544 6.99 -4.90 -7.69
C SER A 544 6.88 -4.83 -6.17
N LEU A 545 5.70 -4.53 -5.68
CA LEU A 545 5.33 -4.67 -4.28
C LEU A 545 5.07 -6.15 -3.99
N ASN A 546 5.78 -6.72 -3.03
CA ASN A 546 5.72 -8.14 -2.74
C ASN A 546 5.28 -8.37 -1.30
N TYR A 547 4.23 -9.18 -1.10
CA TYR A 547 3.74 -9.65 0.19
C TYR A 547 4.00 -11.13 0.38
N LEU A 548 4.48 -11.51 1.58
CA LEU A 548 4.33 -12.85 2.11
C LEU A 548 3.24 -12.82 3.17
N LEU A 549 2.16 -13.53 2.95
CA LEU A 549 1.12 -13.81 3.94
C LEU A 549 1.40 -15.17 4.55
N SER A 550 1.78 -15.17 5.79
CA SER A 550 2.11 -16.37 6.55
C SER A 550 1.30 -16.45 7.82
N SER A 551 1.53 -17.45 8.65
CA SER A 551 0.62 -17.72 9.78
C SER A 551 -0.83 -17.80 9.32
N HIS A 552 -1.03 -18.47 8.20
CA HIS A 552 -2.29 -18.54 7.49
C HIS A 552 -3.37 -19.34 8.24
N VAL A 553 -4.61 -19.17 7.84
CA VAL A 553 -5.82 -19.64 8.53
C VAL A 553 -5.74 -21.10 9.01
N TRP A 554 -5.23 -22.02 8.18
CA TRP A 554 -5.19 -23.46 8.48
C TRP A 554 -4.17 -23.88 9.57
N ARG A 555 -3.40 -22.94 10.09
CA ARG A 555 -2.39 -23.13 11.14
C ARG A 555 -2.57 -22.13 12.29
N GLN A 556 -3.79 -21.61 12.44
CA GLN A 556 -4.18 -20.71 13.52
C GLN A 556 -5.21 -21.36 14.48
N ASP A 557 -5.14 -22.68 14.59
CA ASP A 557 -5.94 -23.53 15.45
C ASP A 557 -5.84 -23.19 16.94
N HIS A 558 -4.72 -22.57 17.34
CA HIS A 558 -4.40 -22.25 18.76
C HIS A 558 -4.65 -20.78 19.14
N ASN A 559 -4.71 -19.87 18.19
CA ASN A 559 -4.89 -18.43 18.44
C ASN A 559 -6.36 -17.98 18.43
N GLY A 560 -7.27 -18.84 17.96
CA GLY A 560 -8.70 -18.54 17.84
C GLY A 560 -9.04 -17.60 16.67
N PHE A 561 -10.30 -17.22 16.60
CA PHE A 561 -10.92 -16.57 15.45
C PHE A 561 -10.24 -15.26 15.00
N SER A 562 -9.64 -14.51 15.90
CA SER A 562 -8.99 -13.23 15.53
C SER A 562 -7.80 -13.36 14.59
N HIS A 563 -7.22 -14.56 14.46
CA HIS A 563 -6.10 -14.86 13.58
C HIS A 563 -6.51 -15.68 12.33
N GLN A 564 -7.81 -15.84 12.12
CA GLN A 564 -8.36 -16.75 11.12
C GLN A 564 -9.15 -15.99 10.06
N ASP A 565 -8.46 -15.34 9.11
CA ASP A 565 -9.10 -14.62 8.01
C ASP A 565 -8.22 -14.66 6.73
N PRO A 566 -8.58 -15.46 5.73
CA PRO A 566 -7.90 -15.51 4.43
C PRO A 566 -8.44 -14.51 3.39
N GLY A 567 -9.34 -13.61 3.77
CA GLY A 567 -10.16 -12.81 2.85
C GLY A 567 -9.44 -11.70 2.09
N PHE A 568 -8.22 -11.33 2.44
CA PHE A 568 -7.48 -10.26 1.73
C PHE A 568 -7.33 -10.56 0.23
N ILE A 569 -7.08 -11.82 -0.14
CA ILE A 569 -6.95 -12.22 -1.55
C ILE A 569 -8.23 -12.03 -2.35
N ASP A 570 -9.42 -12.08 -1.71
CA ASP A 570 -10.71 -11.76 -2.35
C ASP A 570 -10.78 -10.30 -2.77
N HIS A 571 -10.20 -9.39 -2.00
CA HIS A 571 -10.06 -8.00 -2.38
C HIS A 571 -9.02 -7.80 -3.49
N VAL A 572 -7.87 -8.46 -3.40
CA VAL A 572 -6.76 -8.34 -4.36
C VAL A 572 -7.20 -8.67 -5.78
N VAL A 573 -7.92 -9.78 -5.99
CA VAL A 573 -8.35 -10.22 -7.32
C VAL A 573 -9.37 -9.28 -7.99
N ASN A 574 -9.91 -8.30 -7.27
CA ASN A 574 -10.79 -7.26 -7.83
C ASN A 574 -10.02 -6.14 -8.55
N LYS A 575 -8.71 -6.08 -8.38
CA LYS A 575 -7.88 -5.03 -9.01
C LYS A 575 -7.61 -5.35 -10.48
N LYS A 576 -7.08 -4.37 -11.20
CA LYS A 576 -6.72 -4.58 -12.61
C LYS A 576 -5.76 -5.76 -12.76
N ALA A 577 -6.09 -6.59 -13.70
CA ALA A 577 -5.34 -7.81 -14.00
C ALA A 577 -3.87 -7.56 -14.37
N GLU A 578 -3.58 -6.41 -14.94
CA GLU A 578 -2.22 -6.01 -15.32
C GLU A 578 -1.33 -5.70 -14.13
N VAL A 579 -1.89 -5.47 -12.92
CA VAL A 579 -1.09 -5.08 -11.75
C VAL A 579 -1.08 -6.11 -10.62
N VAL A 580 -2.01 -7.06 -10.55
CA VAL A 580 -2.06 -7.99 -9.41
C VAL A 580 -1.74 -9.43 -9.78
N ARG A 581 -1.09 -10.14 -8.86
CA ARG A 581 -0.80 -11.58 -8.91
C ARG A 581 -1.02 -12.18 -7.54
N VAL A 582 -1.60 -13.38 -7.50
CA VAL A 582 -1.80 -14.15 -6.27
C VAL A 582 -1.24 -15.55 -6.46
N TYR A 583 -0.28 -15.91 -5.62
CA TYR A 583 0.41 -17.19 -5.66
C TYR A 583 0.18 -17.96 -4.36
N LEU A 584 -0.19 -19.23 -4.48
CA LEU A 584 -0.34 -20.14 -3.36
C LEU A 584 0.54 -21.40 -3.62
N PRO A 585 1.85 -21.30 -3.40
CA PRO A 585 2.78 -22.41 -3.60
C PRO A 585 2.40 -23.61 -2.72
N PRO A 586 2.36 -24.84 -3.25
CA PRO A 586 2.00 -26.03 -2.48
C PRO A 586 3.14 -26.56 -1.60
N ASP A 587 4.39 -26.11 -1.83
CA ASP A 587 5.58 -26.56 -1.11
C ASP A 587 6.75 -25.58 -1.15
N ALA A 588 7.83 -25.91 -0.45
CA ALA A 588 9.02 -25.06 -0.32
C ALA A 588 9.72 -24.80 -1.67
N ASN A 589 9.85 -25.78 -2.55
CA ASN A 589 10.53 -25.61 -3.85
C ASN A 589 9.74 -24.72 -4.79
N CYS A 590 8.42 -24.84 -4.78
CA CYS A 590 7.51 -23.92 -5.50
C CYS A 590 7.61 -22.50 -4.93
N LEU A 591 7.66 -22.33 -3.59
CA LEU A 591 7.80 -21.02 -2.97
C LEU A 591 9.10 -20.32 -3.37
N LEU A 592 10.24 -21.04 -3.43
CA LEU A 592 11.51 -20.50 -3.90
C LEU A 592 11.42 -19.99 -5.34
N SER A 593 10.84 -20.78 -6.25
CA SER A 593 10.64 -20.39 -7.64
C SER A 593 9.76 -19.14 -7.78
N VAL A 594 8.65 -19.09 -7.06
CA VAL A 594 7.75 -17.93 -7.04
C VAL A 594 8.44 -16.70 -6.47
N THR A 595 9.21 -16.84 -5.40
CA THR A 595 9.93 -15.72 -4.76
C THR A 595 10.95 -15.08 -5.71
N ASP A 596 11.76 -15.88 -6.42
CA ASP A 596 12.70 -15.37 -7.42
C ASP A 596 11.97 -14.60 -8.52
N HIS A 597 10.86 -15.14 -9.02
CA HIS A 597 10.02 -14.47 -10.03
C HIS A 597 9.47 -13.14 -9.50
N CYS A 598 8.92 -13.09 -8.29
CA CYS A 598 8.35 -11.87 -7.70
C CYS A 598 9.40 -10.76 -7.56
N LEU A 599 10.60 -11.09 -7.08
CA LEU A 599 11.69 -10.13 -6.91
C LEU A 599 12.24 -9.56 -8.24
N ARG A 600 12.09 -10.29 -9.35
CA ARG A 600 12.47 -9.82 -10.69
C ARG A 600 11.38 -9.04 -11.40
N SER A 601 10.15 -9.16 -10.96
CA SER A 601 8.99 -8.55 -11.61
C SER A 601 8.95 -7.02 -11.42
N ARG A 602 8.23 -6.33 -12.32
CA ARG A 602 8.10 -4.86 -12.35
C ARG A 602 6.63 -4.47 -12.44
N ASN A 603 6.27 -3.40 -11.76
CA ASN A 603 4.92 -2.80 -11.78
C ASN A 603 3.78 -3.77 -11.37
N TYR A 604 4.10 -4.81 -10.59
CA TYR A 604 3.09 -5.71 -10.04
C TYR A 604 2.94 -5.54 -8.53
N ILE A 605 1.83 -6.03 -8.03
CA ILE A 605 1.65 -6.39 -6.63
C ILE A 605 1.51 -7.91 -6.60
N ASN A 606 2.48 -8.56 -5.98
CA ASN A 606 2.52 -10.00 -5.83
C ASN A 606 2.12 -10.35 -4.39
N VAL A 607 1.08 -11.15 -4.26
CA VAL A 607 0.63 -11.70 -2.97
C VAL A 607 0.97 -13.17 -2.96
N VAL A 608 1.81 -13.59 -2.01
CA VAL A 608 2.25 -14.98 -1.84
C VAL A 608 1.73 -15.48 -0.50
N VAL A 609 0.91 -16.51 -0.51
CA VAL A 609 0.40 -17.19 0.70
C VAL A 609 1.19 -18.47 0.90
N ALA A 610 1.86 -18.63 2.06
CA ALA A 610 2.69 -19.81 2.30
C ALA A 610 2.81 -20.16 3.79
N GLY A 611 2.85 -21.46 4.09
CA GLY A 611 2.98 -22.00 5.43
C GLY A 611 4.39 -21.85 6.01
N LYS A 612 4.45 -21.65 7.32
CA LYS A 612 5.69 -21.58 8.11
C LYS A 612 5.98 -22.86 8.92
N GLN A 613 5.00 -23.74 9.03
CA GLN A 613 5.16 -25.01 9.73
C GLN A 613 5.78 -26.07 8.79
N PRO A 614 6.43 -27.10 9.34
CA PRO A 614 6.87 -28.23 8.52
C PRO A 614 5.68 -28.83 7.73
N ALA A 615 5.88 -28.98 6.43
CA ALA A 615 4.90 -29.56 5.51
C ALA A 615 5.61 -30.36 4.42
N PRO A 616 4.95 -31.38 3.82
CA PRO A 616 5.53 -32.21 2.80
C PRO A 616 5.95 -31.43 1.55
N VAL A 617 7.09 -31.78 0.98
CA VAL A 617 7.57 -31.27 -0.30
C VAL A 617 7.19 -32.25 -1.41
N TRP A 618 6.50 -31.77 -2.42
CA TRP A 618 5.86 -32.58 -3.45
C TRP A 618 6.65 -32.70 -4.73
N LEU A 619 7.34 -31.61 -5.11
CA LEU A 619 8.03 -31.49 -6.39
C LEU A 619 9.54 -31.31 -6.19
N THR A 620 10.35 -31.94 -7.06
CA THR A 620 11.76 -31.57 -7.19
C THR A 620 11.86 -30.14 -7.70
N MET A 621 13.01 -29.49 -7.56
CA MET A 621 13.19 -28.11 -8.01
C MET A 621 12.88 -27.94 -9.51
N ASP A 622 13.31 -28.85 -10.37
CA ASP A 622 13.02 -28.78 -11.81
C ASP A 622 11.52 -28.90 -12.11
N GLN A 623 10.83 -29.79 -11.41
CA GLN A 623 9.37 -29.93 -11.52
C GLN A 623 8.67 -28.67 -10.99
N ALA A 624 9.12 -28.10 -9.87
CA ALA A 624 8.58 -26.89 -9.27
C ALA A 624 8.73 -25.69 -10.21
N ILE A 625 9.89 -25.50 -10.83
CA ILE A 625 10.13 -24.44 -11.83
C ILE A 625 9.15 -24.59 -13.01
N LYS A 626 9.03 -25.78 -13.57
CA LYS A 626 8.10 -26.05 -14.68
C LYS A 626 6.66 -25.75 -14.28
N HIS A 627 6.24 -26.23 -13.12
CA HIS A 627 4.88 -26.06 -12.60
C HIS A 627 4.55 -24.60 -12.28
N CYS A 628 5.44 -23.88 -11.58
CA CYS A 628 5.26 -22.47 -11.27
C CYS A 628 5.27 -21.57 -12.52
N THR A 629 6.06 -21.92 -13.54
CA THR A 629 6.07 -21.22 -14.83
C THR A 629 4.74 -21.37 -15.56
N ALA A 630 4.17 -22.56 -15.53
CA ALA A 630 2.81 -22.81 -16.07
C ALA A 630 1.73 -22.16 -15.19
N GLY A 631 1.94 -22.16 -13.87
CA GLY A 631 1.05 -21.58 -12.86
C GLY A 631 -0.15 -22.47 -12.48
N VAL A 632 -0.44 -23.49 -13.27
CA VAL A 632 -1.43 -24.53 -13.06
C VAL A 632 -1.04 -25.77 -13.88
N GLY A 633 -1.31 -26.96 -13.39
CA GLY A 633 -1.00 -28.17 -14.16
C GLY A 633 -1.54 -29.46 -13.54
N ILE A 634 -1.63 -30.48 -14.39
CA ILE A 634 -1.94 -31.85 -13.97
C ILE A 634 -0.72 -32.44 -13.28
N TRP A 635 -0.90 -33.00 -12.10
CA TRP A 635 0.12 -33.81 -11.43
C TRP A 635 -0.06 -35.30 -11.87
N GLU A 636 0.66 -35.67 -12.94
CA GLU A 636 0.55 -36.98 -13.54
C GLU A 636 0.85 -38.11 -12.55
N TRP A 637 1.85 -37.89 -11.64
CA TRP A 637 2.25 -38.84 -10.61
C TRP A 637 1.15 -39.11 -9.56
N ALA A 638 0.24 -38.15 -9.38
CA ALA A 638 -0.90 -38.21 -8.48
C ALA A 638 -2.20 -38.57 -9.22
N SER A 639 -2.21 -38.55 -10.53
CA SER A 639 -3.36 -38.92 -11.38
C SER A 639 -3.32 -40.41 -11.79
N ASN A 640 -4.48 -40.98 -12.19
CA ASN A 640 -4.53 -42.32 -12.73
C ASN A 640 -5.39 -42.44 -14.00
N ASP A 641 -5.77 -41.31 -14.60
CA ASP A 641 -6.49 -41.23 -15.88
C ASP A 641 -5.59 -41.54 -17.10
N LYS A 642 -4.25 -41.60 -16.89
CA LYS A 642 -3.24 -41.92 -17.91
C LYS A 642 -3.33 -41.03 -19.16
N GLY A 643 -3.69 -39.72 -18.96
CA GLY A 643 -3.90 -38.79 -20.05
C GLY A 643 -5.22 -38.96 -20.83
N GLY A 644 -6.09 -39.86 -20.38
CA GLY A 644 -7.44 -40.07 -20.93
C GLY A 644 -8.49 -39.21 -20.21
N GLU A 645 -9.75 -39.51 -20.50
CA GLU A 645 -10.88 -38.86 -19.84
C GLU A 645 -11.00 -39.35 -18.38
N PRO A 646 -10.94 -38.45 -17.35
CA PRO A 646 -11.15 -38.84 -15.96
C PRO A 646 -12.65 -39.02 -15.67
N ASP A 647 -12.96 -39.74 -14.59
CA ASP A 647 -14.32 -39.77 -14.01
C ASP A 647 -14.60 -38.57 -13.15
N VAL A 648 -13.53 -38.01 -12.50
CA VAL A 648 -13.58 -36.83 -11.63
C VAL A 648 -12.25 -36.09 -11.68
N VAL A 649 -12.30 -34.74 -11.58
CA VAL A 649 -11.15 -33.88 -11.37
C VAL A 649 -11.09 -33.50 -9.89
N MET A 650 -9.95 -33.72 -9.25
CA MET A 650 -9.64 -33.23 -7.92
C MET A 650 -8.62 -32.12 -8.05
N ALA A 651 -9.03 -30.88 -7.75
CA ALA A 651 -8.17 -29.70 -7.86
C ALA A 651 -7.84 -29.14 -6.49
N CYS A 652 -6.68 -28.49 -6.38
CA CYS A 652 -6.24 -27.88 -5.12
C CYS A 652 -5.44 -26.60 -5.36
N CYS A 653 -5.50 -25.68 -4.38
CA CYS A 653 -4.75 -24.42 -4.39
C CYS A 653 -4.41 -24.02 -2.96
N GLY A 654 -3.12 -23.98 -2.63
CA GLY A 654 -2.54 -23.78 -1.30
C GLY A 654 -1.89 -25.05 -0.73
N ASP A 655 -1.07 -24.92 0.31
CA ASP A 655 -0.30 -26.03 0.90
C ASP A 655 -1.19 -27.08 1.59
N VAL A 656 -2.04 -26.66 2.55
CA VAL A 656 -2.97 -27.55 3.26
C VAL A 656 -4.02 -28.15 2.33
N PRO A 657 -4.69 -27.39 1.44
CA PRO A 657 -5.59 -27.98 0.45
C PRO A 657 -4.92 -29.03 -0.44
N THR A 658 -3.64 -28.83 -0.78
CA THR A 658 -2.88 -29.82 -1.58
C THR A 658 -2.65 -31.11 -0.79
N LEU A 659 -2.25 -31.00 0.47
CA LEU A 659 -2.07 -32.15 1.36
C LEU A 659 -3.37 -32.98 1.47
N GLU A 660 -4.48 -32.32 1.76
CA GLU A 660 -5.77 -32.98 1.96
C GLU A 660 -6.33 -33.58 0.66
N THR A 661 -6.13 -32.90 -0.49
CA THR A 661 -6.51 -33.45 -1.80
C THR A 661 -5.74 -34.73 -2.12
N LEU A 662 -4.43 -34.74 -1.89
CA LEU A 662 -3.63 -35.95 -2.14
C LEU A 662 -4.01 -37.09 -1.21
N ALA A 663 -4.26 -36.80 0.07
CA ALA A 663 -4.73 -37.80 1.02
C ALA A 663 -6.13 -38.34 0.64
N ALA A 664 -7.01 -37.49 0.13
CA ALA A 664 -8.32 -37.90 -0.39
C ALA A 664 -8.19 -38.81 -1.64
N VAL A 665 -7.27 -38.49 -2.57
CA VAL A 665 -6.97 -39.30 -3.74
C VAL A 665 -6.46 -40.68 -3.35
N ASP A 666 -5.60 -40.75 -2.33
CA ASP A 666 -5.11 -42.04 -1.81
C ASP A 666 -6.23 -42.88 -1.19
N LEU A 667 -7.12 -42.28 -0.41
CA LEU A 667 -8.32 -42.94 0.13
C LEU A 667 -9.24 -43.43 -0.99
N LEU A 668 -9.47 -42.62 -2.06
CA LEU A 668 -10.28 -43.07 -3.21
C LEU A 668 -9.64 -44.28 -3.88
N ARG A 669 -8.32 -44.34 -4.02
CA ARG A 669 -7.61 -45.53 -4.58
C ARG A 669 -7.76 -46.77 -3.72
N GLN A 670 -7.86 -46.61 -2.40
CA GLN A 670 -8.08 -47.73 -1.48
C GLN A 670 -9.53 -48.26 -1.55
N HIS A 671 -10.51 -47.37 -1.60
CA HIS A 671 -11.93 -47.73 -1.53
C HIS A 671 -12.59 -47.96 -2.89
N VAL A 672 -12.12 -47.30 -3.96
CA VAL A 672 -12.69 -47.32 -5.30
C VAL A 672 -11.54 -47.32 -6.36
N PRO A 673 -10.74 -48.38 -6.43
CA PRO A 673 -9.49 -48.41 -7.21
C PRO A 673 -9.68 -48.28 -8.74
N GLU A 674 -10.86 -48.54 -9.27
CA GLU A 674 -11.22 -48.39 -10.68
C GLU A 674 -11.50 -46.92 -11.07
N LEU A 675 -11.73 -46.02 -10.11
CA LEU A 675 -12.08 -44.64 -10.37
C LEU A 675 -10.88 -43.88 -10.98
N LYS A 676 -11.11 -43.24 -12.13
CA LYS A 676 -10.10 -42.42 -12.81
C LYS A 676 -10.16 -41.01 -12.27
N VAL A 677 -9.14 -40.65 -11.55
CA VAL A 677 -8.99 -39.33 -10.91
C VAL A 677 -7.88 -38.56 -11.61
N ARG A 678 -8.16 -37.34 -12.01
CA ARG A 678 -7.15 -36.32 -12.43
C ARG A 678 -6.90 -35.37 -11.31
N VAL A 679 -5.63 -35.17 -10.94
CA VAL A 679 -5.21 -34.21 -9.92
C VAL A 679 -4.64 -32.97 -10.57
N ILE A 680 -5.16 -31.80 -10.21
CA ILE A 680 -4.70 -30.50 -10.70
C ILE A 680 -4.28 -29.63 -9.51
N ASN A 681 -3.07 -29.08 -9.56
CA ASN A 681 -2.63 -28.07 -8.61
C ASN A 681 -2.56 -26.70 -9.28
N VAL A 682 -3.03 -25.67 -8.55
CA VAL A 682 -3.03 -24.27 -8.97
C VAL A 682 -2.08 -23.49 -8.06
N VAL A 683 -1.00 -22.95 -8.64
CA VAL A 683 -0.06 -22.06 -7.93
C VAL A 683 -0.43 -20.59 -8.15
N ASN A 684 -0.68 -20.21 -9.40
CA ASN A 684 -1.07 -18.87 -9.78
C ASN A 684 -2.59 -18.80 -9.90
N LEU A 685 -3.24 -18.25 -8.89
CA LEU A 685 -4.70 -18.17 -8.82
C LEU A 685 -5.32 -17.45 -10.03
N MET A 686 -4.60 -16.48 -10.61
CA MET A 686 -5.09 -15.70 -11.73
C MET A 686 -5.19 -16.51 -13.04
N LYS A 687 -4.57 -17.69 -13.11
CA LYS A 687 -4.74 -18.63 -14.24
C LYS A 687 -6.17 -19.13 -14.43
N LEU A 688 -6.96 -19.13 -13.35
CA LEU A 688 -8.36 -19.58 -13.40
C LEU A 688 -9.27 -18.59 -14.16
N GLN A 689 -8.89 -17.31 -14.24
CA GLN A 689 -9.64 -16.33 -15.04
C GLN A 689 -9.50 -16.59 -16.54
N PRO A 690 -10.52 -16.26 -17.36
CA PRO A 690 -10.40 -16.28 -18.81
C PRO A 690 -9.30 -15.33 -19.32
N SER A 691 -8.60 -15.74 -20.38
CA SER A 691 -7.53 -14.93 -20.99
C SER A 691 -7.99 -13.53 -21.47
N ARG A 692 -9.29 -13.38 -21.76
CA ARG A 692 -9.91 -12.07 -22.08
C ARG A 692 -10.05 -11.13 -20.87
N GLU A 693 -9.99 -11.67 -19.63
CA GLU A 693 -10.14 -10.90 -18.41
C GLU A 693 -8.82 -10.69 -17.67
N HIS A 694 -7.89 -11.61 -17.88
CA HIS A 694 -6.56 -11.53 -17.29
C HIS A 694 -5.48 -11.93 -18.30
N PRO A 695 -4.39 -11.17 -18.47
CA PRO A 695 -3.34 -11.45 -19.47
C PRO A 695 -2.65 -12.80 -19.27
N HIS A 696 -2.66 -13.35 -18.05
CA HIS A 696 -2.12 -14.68 -17.72
C HIS A 696 -3.20 -15.76 -17.55
N GLY A 697 -4.48 -15.41 -17.74
CA GLY A 697 -5.59 -16.35 -17.65
C GLY A 697 -5.51 -17.43 -18.75
N LEU A 698 -6.01 -18.61 -18.46
CA LEU A 698 -6.10 -19.67 -19.46
C LEU A 698 -7.11 -19.33 -20.55
N SER A 699 -6.84 -19.78 -21.79
CA SER A 699 -7.89 -19.84 -22.80
C SER A 699 -8.98 -20.81 -22.36
N ASP A 700 -10.20 -20.68 -22.93
CA ASP A 700 -11.27 -21.63 -22.60
C ASP A 700 -10.90 -23.07 -23.03
N LEU A 701 -10.17 -23.22 -24.15
CA LEU A 701 -9.67 -24.51 -24.61
C LEU A 701 -8.68 -25.14 -23.64
N ASP A 702 -7.70 -24.36 -23.15
CA ASP A 702 -6.70 -24.84 -22.18
C ASP A 702 -7.35 -25.21 -20.85
N PHE A 703 -8.32 -24.38 -20.40
CA PHE A 703 -9.07 -24.66 -19.19
C PHE A 703 -9.87 -25.96 -19.32
N ASP A 704 -10.62 -26.16 -20.42
CA ASP A 704 -11.42 -27.35 -20.68
C ASP A 704 -10.53 -28.60 -20.84
N THR A 705 -9.31 -28.45 -21.37
CA THR A 705 -8.33 -29.55 -21.46
C THR A 705 -7.88 -30.03 -20.08
N LEU A 706 -7.66 -29.10 -19.15
CA LEU A 706 -7.26 -29.42 -17.77
C LEU A 706 -8.47 -29.93 -16.95
N PHE A 707 -9.53 -29.11 -16.87
CA PHE A 707 -10.64 -29.28 -15.95
C PHE A 707 -11.84 -30.08 -16.54
N THR A 708 -11.75 -30.50 -17.82
CA THR A 708 -12.81 -31.15 -18.59
C THR A 708 -14.03 -30.25 -18.87
N LYS A 709 -14.92 -30.71 -19.74
CA LYS A 709 -16.13 -29.96 -20.13
C LYS A 709 -17.37 -30.34 -19.34
N ASP A 710 -17.38 -31.51 -18.72
CA ASP A 710 -18.59 -32.10 -18.17
C ASP A 710 -18.41 -32.99 -16.93
N LYS A 711 -17.14 -33.28 -16.54
CA LYS A 711 -16.89 -34.12 -15.36
C LYS A 711 -17.02 -33.33 -14.07
N PRO A 712 -17.41 -33.94 -12.95
CA PRO A 712 -17.36 -33.31 -11.65
C PRO A 712 -15.96 -32.81 -11.30
N ILE A 713 -15.89 -31.62 -10.72
CA ILE A 713 -14.67 -31.03 -10.20
C ILE A 713 -14.85 -30.78 -8.71
N VAL A 714 -14.05 -31.46 -7.90
CA VAL A 714 -13.94 -31.17 -6.45
C VAL A 714 -12.68 -30.36 -6.24
N PHE A 715 -12.83 -29.12 -5.75
CA PHE A 715 -11.74 -28.15 -5.62
C PHE A 715 -11.52 -27.79 -4.14
N ALA A 716 -10.38 -28.16 -3.58
CA ALA A 716 -9.95 -27.75 -2.27
C ALA A 716 -9.16 -26.42 -2.37
N PHE A 717 -9.64 -25.39 -1.70
CA PHE A 717 -9.10 -24.03 -1.80
C PHE A 717 -8.70 -23.47 -0.43
N HIS A 718 -7.62 -22.71 -0.41
CA HIS A 718 -7.08 -22.09 0.79
C HIS A 718 -8.03 -21.10 1.48
N GLY A 719 -8.69 -20.25 0.71
CA GLY A 719 -9.55 -19.18 1.18
C GLY A 719 -11.05 -19.50 1.09
N TYR A 720 -11.85 -18.46 0.96
CA TYR A 720 -13.31 -18.59 0.83
C TYR A 720 -13.70 -19.22 -0.52
N PRO A 721 -14.57 -20.22 -0.55
CA PRO A 721 -14.98 -20.91 -1.78
C PRO A 721 -15.50 -20.00 -2.88
N TRP A 722 -16.17 -18.91 -2.52
CA TRP A 722 -16.73 -17.94 -3.47
C TRP A 722 -15.71 -17.35 -4.42
N LEU A 723 -14.46 -17.23 -4.01
CA LEU A 723 -13.39 -16.68 -4.85
C LEU A 723 -13.15 -17.56 -6.08
N ILE A 724 -13.09 -18.87 -5.91
CA ILE A 724 -12.92 -19.80 -7.04
C ILE A 724 -14.13 -19.74 -7.98
N HIS A 725 -15.36 -19.71 -7.44
CA HIS A 725 -16.56 -19.55 -8.26
C HIS A 725 -16.53 -18.23 -9.05
N ARG A 726 -16.10 -17.14 -8.44
CA ARG A 726 -15.95 -15.83 -9.10
C ARG A 726 -14.92 -15.88 -10.25
N LEU A 727 -13.79 -16.54 -10.07
CA LEU A 727 -12.74 -16.63 -11.09
C LEU A 727 -13.15 -17.54 -12.26
N THR A 728 -14.10 -18.46 -12.05
CA THR A 728 -14.46 -19.51 -13.00
C THR A 728 -15.91 -19.45 -13.50
N TYR A 729 -16.73 -18.49 -13.08
CA TYR A 729 -18.17 -18.45 -13.39
C TYR A 729 -18.51 -18.47 -14.89
N ARG A 730 -17.56 -18.08 -15.76
CA ARG A 730 -17.69 -18.08 -17.22
C ARG A 730 -17.12 -19.33 -17.88
N ARG A 731 -16.57 -20.27 -17.11
CA ARG A 731 -15.99 -21.51 -17.66
C ARG A 731 -17.09 -22.50 -18.02
N THR A 732 -16.84 -23.27 -19.08
CA THR A 732 -17.79 -24.24 -19.63
C THR A 732 -18.33 -25.20 -18.55
N ASN A 733 -17.43 -25.71 -17.71
CA ASN A 733 -17.76 -26.73 -16.71
C ASN A 733 -18.07 -26.15 -15.29
N HIS A 734 -18.36 -24.84 -15.17
CA HIS A 734 -18.60 -24.22 -13.87
C HIS A 734 -19.76 -24.87 -13.07
N LYS A 735 -20.81 -25.37 -13.75
CA LYS A 735 -21.96 -26.05 -13.10
C LYS A 735 -21.60 -27.32 -12.32
N ASN A 736 -20.51 -27.98 -12.69
CA ASN A 736 -20.01 -29.19 -12.05
C ASN A 736 -18.87 -28.93 -11.06
N LEU A 737 -18.54 -27.67 -10.84
CA LEU A 737 -17.50 -27.24 -9.92
C LEU A 737 -18.05 -27.18 -8.49
N HIS A 738 -17.45 -27.95 -7.60
CA HIS A 738 -17.71 -27.94 -6.18
C HIS A 738 -16.45 -27.53 -5.42
N VAL A 739 -16.53 -26.45 -4.65
CA VAL A 739 -15.40 -25.87 -3.96
C VAL A 739 -15.54 -26.03 -2.45
N ARG A 740 -14.51 -26.53 -1.81
CA ARG A 740 -14.32 -26.54 -0.36
C ARG A 740 -13.22 -25.55 -0.01
N GLY A 741 -13.38 -24.87 1.12
CA GLY A 741 -12.44 -23.89 1.62
C GLY A 741 -12.86 -23.41 3.00
N TYR A 742 -12.33 -22.29 3.44
CA TYR A 742 -12.64 -21.72 4.75
C TYR A 742 -14.11 -21.24 4.82
N LYS A 743 -14.79 -21.53 5.93
CA LYS A 743 -16.21 -21.24 6.14
C LYS A 743 -16.48 -20.48 7.46
N GLU A 744 -15.51 -19.80 8.00
CA GLU A 744 -15.60 -19.13 9.32
C GLU A 744 -15.81 -20.10 10.50
N GLU A 745 -15.53 -21.39 10.30
CA GLU A 745 -15.56 -22.36 11.38
C GLU A 745 -14.17 -22.51 11.97
N GLY A 746 -14.03 -22.28 13.26
CA GLY A 746 -12.76 -22.39 13.96
C GLY A 746 -12.80 -21.76 15.33
N THR A 747 -12.00 -22.33 16.19
CA THR A 747 -11.77 -21.90 17.55
C THR A 747 -10.42 -22.44 17.98
N THR A 748 -10.16 -22.61 19.26
CA THR A 748 -9.01 -23.38 19.72
C THR A 748 -9.29 -24.87 19.53
N THR A 749 -8.52 -25.50 18.65
CA THR A 749 -8.64 -26.92 18.29
C THR A 749 -7.28 -27.48 17.86
N THR A 750 -7.25 -28.53 17.05
CA THR A 750 -6.02 -29.08 16.45
C THR A 750 -5.92 -28.71 14.98
N PRO A 751 -4.72 -28.71 14.36
CA PRO A 751 -4.55 -28.34 12.95
C PRO A 751 -5.43 -29.09 11.98
N PHE A 752 -5.61 -30.40 12.14
CA PHE A 752 -6.47 -31.18 11.25
C PHE A 752 -7.96 -30.98 11.58
N ASP A 753 -8.32 -30.85 12.87
CA ASP A 753 -9.71 -30.56 13.23
C ASP A 753 -10.17 -29.20 12.69
N MET A 754 -9.29 -28.22 12.61
CA MET A 754 -9.56 -26.95 11.93
C MET A 754 -10.00 -27.16 10.48
N VAL A 755 -9.38 -28.11 9.78
CA VAL A 755 -9.74 -28.46 8.41
C VAL A 755 -11.04 -29.24 8.37
N VAL A 756 -11.30 -30.12 9.35
CA VAL A 756 -12.54 -30.90 9.50
C VAL A 756 -13.74 -29.98 9.77
N LEU A 757 -13.62 -29.02 10.67
CA LEU A 757 -14.70 -28.06 10.97
C LEU A 757 -15.12 -27.28 9.72
N ASN A 758 -14.18 -27.00 8.84
CA ASN A 758 -14.44 -26.33 7.56
C ASN A 758 -14.81 -27.31 6.41
N GLU A 759 -14.90 -28.61 6.68
CA GLU A 759 -15.24 -29.67 5.72
C GLU A 759 -14.32 -29.67 4.48
N MET A 760 -13.07 -29.27 4.61
CA MET A 760 -12.10 -29.24 3.53
C MET A 760 -11.08 -30.42 3.65
N ASP A 761 -11.20 -31.21 4.65
CA ASP A 761 -10.37 -32.38 4.93
C ASP A 761 -10.57 -33.54 3.94
N ARG A 762 -9.61 -34.46 3.95
CA ARG A 762 -9.58 -35.65 3.07
C ARG A 762 -10.84 -36.48 3.07
N PHE A 763 -11.53 -36.56 4.19
CA PHE A 763 -12.74 -37.38 4.32
C PHE A 763 -13.94 -36.71 3.66
N HIS A 764 -14.16 -35.43 3.90
CA HIS A 764 -15.22 -34.67 3.24
C HIS A 764 -14.97 -34.54 1.73
N LEU A 765 -13.71 -34.38 1.29
CA LEU A 765 -13.38 -34.39 -0.15
C LEU A 765 -13.72 -35.74 -0.83
N VAL A 766 -13.44 -36.87 -0.17
CA VAL A 766 -13.85 -38.21 -0.67
C VAL A 766 -15.37 -38.31 -0.73
N GLN A 767 -16.08 -37.85 0.31
CA GLN A 767 -17.54 -37.86 0.33
C GLN A 767 -18.11 -37.05 -0.84
N ASP A 768 -17.56 -35.87 -1.11
CA ASP A 768 -17.97 -35.02 -2.22
C ASP A 768 -17.80 -35.68 -3.58
N VAL A 769 -16.71 -36.44 -3.80
CA VAL A 769 -16.49 -37.22 -5.01
C VAL A 769 -17.58 -38.33 -5.14
N ILE A 770 -17.82 -39.08 -4.07
CA ILE A 770 -18.80 -40.17 -4.07
C ILE A 770 -20.21 -39.63 -4.34
N ASP A 771 -20.62 -38.56 -3.75
CA ASP A 771 -21.94 -37.94 -3.88
C ASP A 771 -22.23 -37.47 -5.32
N ARG A 772 -21.18 -37.19 -6.11
CA ARG A 772 -21.29 -36.74 -7.51
C ARG A 772 -21.15 -37.83 -8.53
N LEU A 773 -20.88 -39.04 -8.08
CA LEU A 773 -20.71 -40.23 -8.94
C LEU A 773 -21.67 -41.36 -8.56
N PRO A 774 -22.98 -41.20 -8.83
CA PRO A 774 -24.01 -42.19 -8.45
C PRO A 774 -23.75 -43.58 -9.00
N GLN A 775 -22.98 -43.72 -10.08
CA GLN A 775 -22.60 -44.99 -10.66
C GLN A 775 -21.73 -45.89 -9.76
N LEU A 776 -21.16 -45.34 -8.68
CA LEU A 776 -20.36 -46.11 -7.71
C LEU A 776 -21.24 -47.10 -6.88
N GLY A 777 -22.54 -46.84 -6.78
CA GLY A 777 -23.51 -47.75 -6.18
C GLY A 777 -23.17 -48.20 -4.74
N ALA A 778 -23.22 -49.51 -4.50
CA ALA A 778 -23.00 -50.11 -3.18
C ALA A 778 -21.59 -49.91 -2.61
N ARG A 779 -20.56 -49.72 -3.46
CA ARG A 779 -19.17 -49.45 -3.05
C ARG A 779 -19.08 -48.12 -2.32
N ALA A 780 -19.88 -47.17 -2.75
CA ALA A 780 -19.97 -45.86 -2.09
C ALA A 780 -20.41 -45.97 -0.62
N ALA A 781 -21.27 -46.90 -0.28
CA ALA A 781 -21.77 -47.12 1.08
C ALA A 781 -20.64 -47.51 2.05
N TYR A 782 -19.77 -48.45 1.62
CA TYR A 782 -18.61 -48.87 2.42
C TYR A 782 -17.63 -47.75 2.64
N ALA A 783 -17.30 -47.01 1.58
CA ALA A 783 -16.39 -45.86 1.68
C ALA A 783 -16.95 -44.79 2.61
N LYS A 784 -18.24 -44.45 2.48
CA LYS A 784 -18.89 -43.47 3.36
C LYS A 784 -18.90 -43.90 4.84
N GLN A 785 -19.12 -45.22 5.10
CA GLN A 785 -19.07 -45.72 6.48
C GLN A 785 -17.65 -45.60 7.05
N ALA A 786 -16.64 -46.05 6.31
CA ALA A 786 -15.25 -45.93 6.75
C ALA A 786 -14.83 -44.48 7.06
N ILE A 787 -15.28 -43.53 6.24
CA ILE A 787 -15.04 -42.09 6.46
C ILE A 787 -15.71 -41.60 7.75
N ARG A 788 -16.96 -41.96 7.99
CA ARG A 788 -17.68 -41.60 9.21
C ARG A 788 -17.01 -42.15 10.46
N ASP A 789 -16.59 -43.41 10.40
CA ASP A 789 -15.88 -44.06 11.50
C ASP A 789 -14.56 -43.34 11.78
N ALA A 790 -13.77 -42.99 10.75
CA ALA A 790 -12.53 -42.27 10.91
C ALA A 790 -12.70 -40.84 11.48
N LEU A 791 -13.73 -40.10 11.06
CA LEU A 791 -14.07 -38.80 11.63
C LEU A 791 -14.49 -38.89 13.10
N LEU A 792 -15.26 -39.95 13.46
CA LEU A 792 -15.64 -40.18 14.84
C LEU A 792 -14.43 -40.54 15.73
N ASP A 793 -13.57 -41.40 15.24
CA ASP A 793 -12.34 -41.81 15.94
C ASP A 793 -11.44 -40.60 16.14
N HIS A 794 -11.24 -39.77 15.11
CA HIS A 794 -10.50 -38.52 15.23
C HIS A 794 -11.11 -37.59 16.29
N LYS A 795 -12.43 -37.35 16.22
CA LYS A 795 -13.13 -36.48 17.18
C LYS A 795 -13.00 -36.97 18.62
N THR A 796 -13.08 -38.28 18.83
CA THR A 796 -12.88 -38.90 20.15
C THR A 796 -11.45 -38.70 20.63
N TYR A 797 -10.46 -38.93 19.73
CA TYR A 797 -9.05 -38.85 20.05
C TYR A 797 -8.66 -37.43 20.47
N ILE A 798 -9.06 -36.41 19.70
CA ILE A 798 -8.72 -35.01 20.04
C ILE A 798 -9.34 -34.56 21.34
N ALA A 799 -10.54 -35.05 21.70
CA ALA A 799 -11.20 -34.73 22.97
C ALA A 799 -10.47 -35.34 24.18
N GLU A 800 -9.76 -36.46 23.98
CA GLU A 800 -9.02 -37.15 25.05
C GLU A 800 -7.55 -36.66 25.14
N HIS A 801 -6.91 -36.37 23.98
CA HIS A 801 -5.47 -36.15 23.93
C HIS A 801 -5.06 -34.71 23.59
N GLY A 802 -5.96 -33.89 23.03
CA GLY A 802 -5.67 -32.49 22.67
C GLY A 802 -4.72 -32.35 21.45
N GLU A 803 -4.54 -33.43 20.66
CA GLU A 803 -3.71 -33.45 19.46
C GLU A 803 -4.37 -34.27 18.34
N ASP A 804 -3.87 -34.11 17.08
CA ASP A 804 -4.41 -34.83 15.95
C ASP A 804 -4.14 -36.36 16.06
N HIS A 805 -5.07 -37.15 15.55
CA HIS A 805 -4.94 -38.62 15.59
C HIS A 805 -3.70 -39.10 14.80
N PRO A 806 -2.91 -40.05 15.33
CA PRO A 806 -1.69 -40.53 14.70
C PRO A 806 -1.82 -40.96 13.23
N PHE A 807 -2.95 -41.52 12.81
CA PHE A 807 -3.16 -41.88 11.42
C PHE A 807 -3.18 -40.67 10.46
N VAL A 808 -3.58 -39.50 10.94
CA VAL A 808 -3.52 -38.25 10.17
C VAL A 808 -2.08 -37.75 10.07
N LEU A 809 -1.39 -37.71 11.20
CA LEU A 809 -0.02 -37.18 11.31
C LEU A 809 1.00 -38.06 10.56
N SER A 810 0.83 -39.38 10.58
CA SER A 810 1.74 -40.33 9.95
C SER A 810 1.48 -40.57 8.47
N TRP A 811 0.41 -40.02 7.90
CA TRP A 811 0.09 -40.24 6.49
C TRP A 811 1.20 -39.70 5.59
N ARG A 812 1.62 -40.53 4.62
CA ARG A 812 2.56 -40.17 3.55
C ARG A 812 2.09 -40.73 2.22
N TRP A 813 2.25 -39.96 1.15
CA TRP A 813 1.88 -40.36 -0.20
C TRP A 813 2.59 -41.64 -0.64
N GLY A 814 1.80 -42.60 -1.11
CA GLY A 814 2.30 -43.88 -1.65
C GLY A 814 2.84 -44.86 -0.59
N GLU A 815 2.68 -44.56 0.69
CA GLU A 815 2.92 -45.51 1.77
C GLU A 815 1.59 -46.21 2.10
N LYS A 816 1.65 -47.52 2.32
CA LYS A 816 0.47 -48.23 2.84
C LYS A 816 0.18 -47.63 4.21
N SER A 817 -0.85 -46.84 4.31
CA SER A 817 -1.42 -46.48 5.60
C SER A 817 -1.54 -47.77 6.38
N ALA A 818 -1.03 -47.83 7.62
CA ALA A 818 -1.40 -48.84 8.57
C ALA A 818 -2.90 -48.64 8.75
N ALA A 819 -3.66 -49.27 7.82
CA ALA A 819 -5.09 -49.26 7.84
C ALA A 819 -5.51 -49.57 9.27
N ALA A 820 -6.44 -48.82 9.79
CA ALA A 820 -7.12 -49.08 11.05
C ALA A 820 -7.59 -50.54 11.06
N SER A 821 -6.72 -51.47 11.31
CA SER A 821 -7.04 -52.78 11.85
C SER A 821 -7.37 -52.51 13.31
N VAL A 822 -8.58 -51.99 13.54
CA VAL A 822 -9.20 -52.14 14.83
C VAL A 822 -9.38 -53.65 15.00
N LYS A 823 -8.38 -54.30 15.53
CA LYS A 823 -8.59 -55.56 16.23
C LYS A 823 -9.52 -55.25 17.37
N ARG A 824 -10.82 -55.55 17.18
CA ARG A 824 -11.71 -55.77 18.30
C ARG A 824 -10.99 -56.72 19.24
N SER A 825 -10.52 -56.27 20.35
CA SER A 825 -10.17 -57.08 21.46
C SER A 825 -11.49 -57.75 21.86
N SER A 826 -11.68 -59.00 21.41
CA SER A 826 -12.60 -59.90 21.97
C SER A 826 -12.22 -60.03 23.45
N THR A 827 -12.94 -59.36 24.30
CA THR A 827 -13.02 -59.77 25.73
C THR A 827 -13.59 -61.14 25.74
N GLU A 828 -12.73 -62.16 25.70
CA GLU A 828 -13.09 -63.49 26.22
C GLU A 828 -13.27 -63.33 27.73
N GLY A 829 -14.47 -63.48 28.13
CA GLY A 829 -14.81 -63.62 29.53
C GLY A 829 -14.26 -64.94 30.03
N ASP A 830 -13.37 -64.86 31.00
CA ASP A 830 -13.17 -66.01 31.85
C ASP A 830 -14.08 -65.84 33.11
N ASN A 831 -15.02 -66.79 33.09
CA ASN A 831 -15.72 -67.17 34.29
C ASN A 831 -14.73 -67.79 35.31
N VAL A 832 -14.68 -67.29 36.53
CA VAL A 832 -14.87 -68.01 37.83
C VAL A 832 -15.26 -66.99 38.88
#